data_3a0aceb115065ae302517b989e41bcd7
#
_entry.id   3a0aceb115065ae302517b989e41bcd7
#
_cell.length_a   1.000
_cell.length_b   1.000
_cell.length_c   1.000
_cell.angle_alpha   90.00
_cell.angle_beta   90.00
_cell.angle_gamma   90.00
#
_symmetry.space_group_name_H-M   'P 1'
#
loop_
_entity.id
_entity.type
_entity.pdbx_description
1 polymer ?
#
loop_
_entity_poly.entity_id
_entity_poly.type
_entity_poly.pdbx_seq_one_letter_code
_entity_poly.pdbx_strand_id
1 'polypeptide(L)'
;MHFTEDDFENAILELFREQLGYDYVYGPNVMRDYAEPLFVEVLEAVLPQINRGLPQAAIDEAMVKIRTYEGGTLVQKNELFTDYLQNGVAVNYFDGREQCSANVRLVDYDSPLHNRFTIANQWTVDGHSVRRADMIVFVNGLPLVVVELKSPSRENTDVSEAYAQLRNYMQEIPSLFIYNAFCVMSDQAMTKAGTITAGEDRFMQWKTVDGSYEDTHSANFDVLFAGMFEKTRFVELLRNFVCYSKDGKQDIKILSAYHQFYAVHKAVLSTVKAAETDGRGGVFWHTQGSGKSLSMVFFAKQLQQAMSSPTIVVLTDRNDLDGQLYRQFACCRDFLRQTPVQAESRAHLRELLAGREANGIFFSTMQKFEESEEPLSTRRNIVVMADEAHRSQYGLEERVRMVTDADGVTQAKVVIGAARLVRNALPNATYIGFTGTPISQKDRSTREVFGDYIDVYDMTQSVEDGATRPVFYESRVINLKLDEQSLRRIDAEYDAMAEEAEEYVIEKSKREWGRLDSIFGADATVASLCEDIVKHYEEFRQYEQTGKAMIVAYSRPIAIKIYRRILEMRPVWSDKLAVVMTSGNKDPEDWRAIIGNDSHKKELEKRFKDNDSSLKIVIVVDMWLTGFDVPSLSTMYVYKPMSGHNLMQAIARVNRVFGDKQGGLVVDYVGIASALKTAMNDYTYRDRKNYGDTDVAKTAYPEFQKKLDVCRDLMYGFDYGAFFGKSDLERAKAISGGVDFMQSPERMETKKLYIKEALLLRQALSLCQSLLNYEQRIEAAYFEAVRTLLTRVEGKGKISFREINGRINELLKQSIKSEGVINLFSDIKEEFSLFDSKFLEEVARMKERNFAVELLRRLIAEQVQLYQRTNTVRAEKFSEILSDAMSRYLKGMLTNEEVIEELLKIAREIVHGEKAGKSLNLNSEELAFYDALTKPEAVKDFYSNDQLVAITRELTDALRRNKTIDWNMKESARAGMRRIVKRLLKKYNYPPAGQEDALNTIMEQCKKWNENN
;
A
#
# COMPACT_ATOMS: atom_id res chain seq x y z
N MET A 1 2.83 -41.19 26.67
CA MET A 1 3.21 -40.06 27.52
C MET A 1 2.53 -38.85 26.95
N HIS A 2 1.71 -38.14 27.72
CA HIS A 2 1.16 -36.88 27.30
C HIS A 2 2.17 -35.82 27.68
N PHE A 3 2.50 -34.90 26.73
CA PHE A 3 3.34 -33.76 27.00
C PHE A 3 2.50 -32.73 27.79
N THR A 4 2.95 -32.43 29.01
CA THR A 4 2.19 -31.60 29.96
C THR A 4 2.66 -30.15 29.94
N GLU A 5 1.96 -29.30 30.68
CA GLU A 5 2.35 -27.90 30.89
C GLU A 5 3.71 -27.80 31.59
N ASP A 6 3.95 -28.67 32.58
CA ASP A 6 5.24 -28.75 33.26
C ASP A 6 6.39 -29.20 32.33
N ASP A 7 6.12 -30.11 31.38
CA ASP A 7 7.12 -30.51 30.38
C ASP A 7 7.43 -29.33 29.44
N PHE A 8 6.43 -28.52 29.09
CA PHE A 8 6.59 -27.33 28.25
C PHE A 8 7.35 -26.23 29.02
N GLU A 9 6.99 -25.97 30.28
CA GLU A 9 7.71 -25.03 31.14
C GLU A 9 9.21 -25.40 31.22
N ASN A 10 9.51 -26.68 31.45
CA ASN A 10 10.89 -27.20 31.53
C ASN A 10 11.64 -27.00 30.18
N ALA A 11 11.00 -27.22 29.05
CA ALA A 11 11.61 -27.01 27.74
C ALA A 11 12.01 -25.56 27.54
N ILE A 12 11.18 -24.58 27.96
CA ILE A 12 11.52 -23.17 27.91
C ILE A 12 12.66 -22.81 28.86
N LEU A 13 12.65 -23.37 30.10
CA LEU A 13 13.74 -23.18 31.06
C LEU A 13 15.07 -23.68 30.52
N GLU A 14 15.07 -24.84 29.84
CA GLU A 14 16.26 -25.41 29.19
C GLU A 14 16.79 -24.45 28.10
N LEU A 15 15.91 -23.92 27.25
CA LEU A 15 16.26 -22.93 26.23
C LEU A 15 16.91 -21.67 26.84
N PHE A 16 16.34 -21.11 27.90
CA PHE A 16 16.90 -19.96 28.58
C PHE A 16 18.25 -20.23 29.21
N ARG A 17 18.42 -21.39 29.84
CA ARG A 17 19.67 -21.78 30.51
C ARG A 17 20.78 -22.14 29.54
N GLU A 18 20.50 -23.03 28.60
CA GLU A 18 21.52 -23.64 27.75
C GLU A 18 21.83 -22.84 26.50
N GLN A 19 20.82 -22.22 25.87
CA GLN A 19 21.03 -21.47 24.65
C GLN A 19 21.22 -19.98 24.91
N LEU A 20 20.40 -19.38 25.80
CA LEU A 20 20.47 -17.95 26.10
C LEU A 20 21.39 -17.60 27.28
N GLY A 21 21.79 -18.57 28.06
CA GLY A 21 22.75 -18.41 29.16
C GLY A 21 22.22 -17.57 30.32
N TYR A 22 20.93 -17.66 30.66
CA TYR A 22 20.30 -17.04 31.82
C TYR A 22 20.56 -17.84 33.08
N ASP A 23 20.69 -17.15 34.22
CA ASP A 23 20.65 -17.78 35.54
C ASP A 23 19.23 -18.30 35.79
N TYR A 24 19.12 -19.51 36.34
CA TYR A 24 17.82 -20.08 36.69
C TYR A 24 17.58 -20.08 38.18
N VAL A 25 16.36 -19.73 38.58
CA VAL A 25 15.91 -19.74 39.97
C VAL A 25 14.52 -20.38 40.09
N TYR A 26 14.35 -21.33 40.99
CA TYR A 26 13.04 -21.84 41.37
C TYR A 26 12.43 -20.94 42.43
N GLY A 27 11.36 -20.23 42.12
CA GLY A 27 10.76 -19.18 42.94
C GLY A 27 10.45 -19.61 44.39
N PRO A 28 9.87 -20.79 44.65
CA PRO A 28 9.62 -21.27 46.01
C PRO A 28 10.86 -21.48 46.88
N ASN A 29 12.04 -21.59 46.31
CA ASN A 29 13.29 -21.72 47.06
C ASN A 29 13.90 -20.38 47.48
N VAL A 30 13.35 -19.25 46.96
CA VAL A 30 13.81 -17.90 47.30
C VAL A 30 13.10 -17.44 48.57
N MET A 31 13.86 -17.26 49.65
CA MET A 31 13.32 -16.70 50.90
C MET A 31 13.20 -15.18 50.75
N ARG A 32 11.97 -14.67 50.58
CA ARG A 32 11.68 -13.27 50.39
C ARG A 32 10.28 -12.90 50.90
N ASP A 33 10.01 -11.63 51.06
CA ASP A 33 8.67 -11.13 51.24
C ASP A 33 7.89 -11.27 49.92
N TYR A 34 6.79 -12.00 49.92
CA TYR A 34 5.96 -12.18 48.73
C TYR A 34 5.19 -10.93 48.31
N ALA A 35 5.06 -9.94 49.19
CA ALA A 35 4.51 -8.63 48.82
C ALA A 35 5.48 -7.80 47.94
N GLU A 36 6.77 -8.13 47.98
CA GLU A 36 7.80 -7.50 47.14
C GLU A 36 8.05 -8.31 45.86
N PRO A 37 7.66 -7.78 44.71
CA PRO A 37 7.84 -8.49 43.43
C PRO A 37 9.28 -8.45 42.91
N LEU A 38 10.11 -7.49 43.38
CA LEU A 38 11.52 -7.34 43.00
C LEU A 38 12.38 -8.46 43.56
N PHE A 39 13.43 -8.85 42.85
CA PHE A 39 14.49 -9.69 43.38
C PHE A 39 15.56 -8.79 44.01
N VAL A 40 15.25 -8.29 45.22
CA VAL A 40 15.97 -7.22 45.91
C VAL A 40 17.47 -7.53 46.08
N GLU A 41 17.83 -8.77 46.52
CA GLU A 41 19.24 -9.16 46.73
C GLU A 41 20.08 -9.01 45.44
N VAL A 42 19.49 -9.38 44.30
CA VAL A 42 20.15 -9.22 43.00
C VAL A 42 20.30 -7.75 42.60
N LEU A 43 19.25 -6.98 42.85
CA LEU A 43 19.21 -5.55 42.50
C LEU A 43 20.24 -4.75 43.33
N GLU A 44 20.29 -4.98 44.66
CA GLU A 44 21.28 -4.38 45.54
C GLU A 44 22.73 -4.75 45.19
N ALA A 45 22.96 -6.00 44.74
CA ALA A 45 24.29 -6.44 44.32
C ALA A 45 24.72 -5.83 42.97
N VAL A 46 23.81 -5.62 42.02
CA VAL A 46 24.14 -5.21 40.65
C VAL A 46 24.17 -3.69 40.48
N LEU A 47 23.27 -2.94 41.12
CA LEU A 47 23.19 -1.48 40.93
C LEU A 47 24.54 -0.75 41.21
N PRO A 48 25.32 -1.05 42.27
CA PRO A 48 26.63 -0.44 42.46
C PRO A 48 27.63 -0.80 41.37
N GLN A 49 27.50 -1.99 40.77
CA GLN A 49 28.45 -2.44 39.73
C GLN A 49 28.23 -1.71 38.41
N ILE A 50 26.97 -1.45 38.02
CA ILE A 50 26.63 -0.72 36.76
C ILE A 50 26.67 0.80 36.93
N ASN A 51 26.69 1.32 38.16
CA ASN A 51 26.78 2.73 38.48
C ASN A 51 28.12 3.08 39.16
N ARG A 52 29.22 2.58 38.65
CA ARG A 52 30.57 2.81 39.20
C ARG A 52 30.84 4.31 39.31
N GLY A 53 31.18 4.78 40.51
CA GLY A 53 31.46 6.19 40.79
C GLY A 53 30.31 6.94 41.46
N LEU A 54 29.10 6.34 41.58
CA LEU A 54 28.07 6.89 42.44
C LEU A 54 28.18 6.37 43.86
N PRO A 55 27.95 7.21 44.90
CA PRO A 55 27.95 6.79 46.30
C PRO A 55 26.73 5.92 46.61
N GLN A 56 26.85 5.09 47.67
CA GLN A 56 25.76 4.19 48.07
C GLN A 56 24.47 4.98 48.41
N ALA A 57 24.56 6.15 48.96
CA ALA A 57 23.40 7.02 49.28
C ALA A 57 22.55 7.37 48.04
N ALA A 58 23.19 7.53 46.85
CA ALA A 58 22.45 7.74 45.60
C ALA A 58 21.70 6.49 45.16
N ILE A 59 22.32 5.33 45.35
CA ILE A 59 21.72 4.02 45.02
C ILE A 59 20.54 3.72 45.96
N ASP A 60 20.73 3.96 47.26
CA ASP A 60 19.66 3.78 48.23
C ASP A 60 18.43 4.68 47.95
N GLU A 61 18.66 5.92 47.58
CA GLU A 61 17.58 6.82 47.19
C GLU A 61 16.86 6.34 45.92
N ALA A 62 17.59 5.79 44.95
CA ALA A 62 17.02 5.19 43.74
C ALA A 62 16.18 3.95 44.11
N MET A 63 16.68 3.11 45.02
CA MET A 63 15.95 1.93 45.53
C MET A 63 14.64 2.32 46.20
N VAL A 64 14.61 3.39 46.96
CA VAL A 64 13.39 3.93 47.56
C VAL A 64 12.41 4.37 46.48
N LYS A 65 12.87 5.14 45.50
CA LYS A 65 12.01 5.65 44.41
C LYS A 65 11.38 4.56 43.56
N ILE A 66 12.14 3.51 43.20
CA ILE A 66 11.61 2.40 42.40
C ILE A 66 10.66 1.49 43.17
N ARG A 67 10.65 1.54 44.51
CA ARG A 67 9.76 0.73 45.39
C ARG A 67 8.55 1.48 45.83
N THR A 68 8.55 2.81 45.75
CA THR A 68 7.46 3.67 46.30
C THR A 68 6.75 4.41 45.16
N TYR A 69 5.48 4.11 44.98
CA TYR A 69 4.62 4.74 43.98
C TYR A 69 3.39 5.34 44.69
N GLU A 70 3.34 6.63 44.77
CA GLU A 70 2.23 7.35 45.41
C GLU A 70 1.09 7.59 44.40
N GLY A 71 -0.11 7.05 44.70
CA GLY A 71 -1.31 7.28 43.88
C GLY A 71 -1.23 6.74 42.45
N GLY A 72 -2.18 7.13 41.61
CA GLY A 72 -2.22 6.79 40.20
C GLY A 72 -2.70 5.36 39.84
N THR A 73 -3.03 5.17 38.57
CA THR A 73 -3.41 3.86 37.99
C THR A 73 -2.18 2.97 37.77
N LEU A 74 -2.39 1.67 37.58
CA LEU A 74 -1.32 0.73 37.23
C LEU A 74 -0.54 1.23 35.98
N VAL A 75 -1.23 1.74 34.97
CA VAL A 75 -0.62 2.23 33.72
C VAL A 75 0.30 3.43 34.00
N GLN A 76 -0.13 4.38 34.83
CA GLN A 76 0.69 5.54 35.20
C GLN A 76 1.94 5.16 36.02
N LYS A 77 1.81 4.21 36.93
CA LYS A 77 2.95 3.70 37.71
C LYS A 77 3.95 2.95 36.80
N ASN A 78 3.45 2.11 35.92
CA ASN A 78 4.27 1.40 34.96
C ASN A 78 4.94 2.34 33.94
N GLU A 79 4.27 3.43 33.57
CA GLU A 79 4.87 4.46 32.72
C GLU A 79 6.06 5.13 33.40
N LEU A 80 5.88 5.55 34.66
CA LEU A 80 6.97 6.14 35.46
C LEU A 80 8.14 5.16 35.60
N PHE A 81 7.84 3.88 35.87
CA PHE A 81 8.88 2.86 35.93
C PHE A 81 9.56 2.66 34.57
N THR A 82 8.81 2.69 33.48
CA THR A 82 9.39 2.58 32.13
C THR A 82 10.35 3.72 31.84
N ASP A 83 10.04 4.94 32.29
CA ASP A 83 10.96 6.07 32.19
C ASP A 83 12.22 5.83 33.04
N TYR A 84 12.09 5.38 34.29
CA TYR A 84 13.22 4.99 35.13
C TYR A 84 14.08 3.91 34.50
N LEU A 85 13.44 2.89 33.91
CA LEU A 85 14.14 1.79 33.26
C LEU A 85 14.98 2.29 32.08
N GLN A 86 14.40 3.14 31.22
CA GLN A 86 15.07 3.59 29.98
C GLN A 86 16.05 4.73 30.18
N ASN A 87 15.78 5.60 31.13
CA ASN A 87 16.50 6.87 31.28
C ASN A 87 17.27 7.00 32.61
N GLY A 88 17.07 6.04 33.51
CA GLY A 88 17.64 6.07 34.87
C GLY A 88 16.78 6.86 35.87
N VAL A 89 17.06 6.68 37.13
CA VAL A 89 16.36 7.31 38.26
C VAL A 89 17.12 8.56 38.67
N ALA A 90 16.55 9.71 38.44
CA ALA A 90 17.12 10.97 38.94
C ALA A 90 16.92 11.05 40.45
N VAL A 91 18.01 11.18 41.21
CA VAL A 91 18.03 11.22 42.67
C VAL A 91 18.76 12.44 43.15
N ASN A 92 18.33 12.91 44.33
CA ASN A 92 19.05 13.92 45.08
C ASN A 92 19.54 13.26 46.39
N TYR A 93 20.81 13.32 46.68
CA TYR A 93 21.40 12.73 47.87
C TYR A 93 22.37 13.69 48.51
N PHE A 94 22.68 13.45 49.78
CA PHE A 94 23.65 14.23 50.51
C PHE A 94 24.98 13.46 50.56
N ASP A 95 26.09 14.09 50.08
CA ASP A 95 27.40 13.45 50.00
C ASP A 95 28.24 13.60 51.29
N GLY A 96 27.64 14.14 52.31
CA GLY A 96 28.28 14.49 53.60
C GLY A 96 28.77 15.95 53.67
N ARG A 97 28.64 16.73 52.58
CA ARG A 97 29.02 18.13 52.49
C ARG A 97 27.92 18.99 51.87
N GLU A 98 27.35 18.54 50.76
CA GLU A 98 26.35 19.30 50.02
C GLU A 98 25.27 18.35 49.40
N GLN A 99 24.19 18.95 48.93
CA GLN A 99 23.16 18.26 48.17
C GLN A 99 23.64 18.06 46.74
N CYS A 100 23.77 16.80 46.34
CA CYS A 100 24.17 16.37 45.00
C CYS A 100 23.00 15.75 44.25
N SER A 101 23.04 15.84 42.94
CA SER A 101 22.09 15.14 42.05
C SER A 101 22.82 14.10 41.21
N ALA A 102 22.24 12.96 41.06
CA ALA A 102 22.75 11.88 40.19
C ALA A 102 21.63 11.24 39.41
N ASN A 103 22.00 10.50 38.35
CA ASN A 103 21.08 9.63 37.61
C ASN A 103 21.56 8.18 37.76
N VAL A 104 20.80 7.37 38.50
CA VAL A 104 21.11 5.97 38.75
C VAL A 104 20.51 5.10 37.65
N ARG A 105 21.34 4.41 36.89
CA ARG A 105 20.92 3.48 35.86
C ARG A 105 20.44 2.18 36.49
N LEU A 106 19.30 1.68 36.00
CA LEU A 106 18.75 0.37 36.40
C LEU A 106 19.25 -0.77 35.49
N VAL A 107 19.66 -0.44 34.27
CA VAL A 107 20.18 -1.36 33.25
C VAL A 107 21.41 -0.72 32.60
N ASP A 108 22.45 -1.50 32.37
CA ASP A 108 23.62 -1.11 31.56
C ASP A 108 23.32 -1.34 30.08
N TYR A 109 22.95 -0.27 29.39
CA TYR A 109 22.68 -0.28 27.96
C TYR A 109 23.92 -0.17 27.07
N ASP A 110 25.00 0.31 27.62
CA ASP A 110 26.25 0.51 26.88
C ASP A 110 27.07 -0.79 26.81
N SER A 111 26.92 -1.62 27.84
CA SER A 111 27.53 -2.96 27.93
C SER A 111 26.47 -4.00 28.38
N PRO A 112 25.58 -4.44 27.48
CA PRO A 112 24.43 -5.28 27.81
C PRO A 112 24.77 -6.53 28.62
N LEU A 113 25.95 -7.13 28.39
CA LEU A 113 26.39 -8.37 29.08
C LEU A 113 26.84 -8.13 30.53
N HIS A 114 26.98 -6.87 31.00
CA HIS A 114 27.20 -6.56 32.41
C HIS A 114 25.93 -6.68 33.26
N ASN A 115 24.77 -6.76 32.63
CA ASN A 115 23.54 -7.00 33.37
C ASN A 115 23.41 -8.46 33.78
N ARG A 116 22.71 -8.69 34.88
CA ARG A 116 22.37 -10.04 35.34
C ARG A 116 21.00 -10.43 34.81
N PHE A 117 20.95 -11.50 34.06
CA PHE A 117 19.73 -12.04 33.46
C PHE A 117 19.32 -13.30 34.20
N THR A 118 18.09 -13.33 34.73
CA THR A 118 17.58 -14.47 35.51
C THR A 118 16.20 -14.87 34.98
N ILE A 119 15.98 -16.15 34.81
CA ILE A 119 14.65 -16.74 34.60
C ILE A 119 14.22 -17.44 35.89
N ALA A 120 13.05 -17.08 36.39
CA ALA A 120 12.44 -17.73 37.53
C ALA A 120 11.09 -18.34 37.14
N ASN A 121 10.83 -19.57 37.58
CA ASN A 121 9.51 -20.16 37.46
C ASN A 121 8.79 -20.20 38.81
N GLN A 122 7.46 -20.33 38.76
CA GLN A 122 6.60 -20.49 39.95
C GLN A 122 6.82 -19.35 40.97
N TRP A 123 6.96 -18.10 40.50
CA TRP A 123 7.20 -16.90 41.31
C TRP A 123 5.92 -16.43 42.00
N THR A 124 5.86 -16.55 43.30
CA THR A 124 4.70 -16.17 44.11
C THR A 124 4.73 -14.68 44.41
N VAL A 125 3.59 -14.00 44.24
CA VAL A 125 3.38 -12.62 44.64
C VAL A 125 2.10 -12.50 45.46
N ASP A 126 2.17 -11.80 46.60
CA ASP A 126 1.03 -11.48 47.47
C ASP A 126 0.56 -10.06 47.20
N GLY A 127 -0.69 -9.90 46.79
CA GLY A 127 -1.35 -8.62 46.50
C GLY A 127 -2.77 -8.57 47.06
N HIS A 128 -3.76 -8.41 46.21
CA HIS A 128 -5.16 -8.58 46.61
C HIS A 128 -5.50 -10.06 46.85
N SER A 129 -4.75 -10.95 46.22
CA SER A 129 -4.70 -12.40 46.45
C SER A 129 -3.28 -12.89 46.19
N VAL A 130 -2.98 -14.07 46.78
CA VAL A 130 -1.68 -14.73 46.49
C VAL A 130 -1.78 -15.41 45.13
N ARG A 131 -0.89 -15.05 44.21
CA ARG A 131 -0.80 -15.64 42.88
C ARG A 131 0.62 -16.09 42.60
N ARG A 132 0.73 -17.03 41.71
CA ARG A 132 2.00 -17.62 41.29
C ARG A 132 2.04 -17.61 39.75
N ALA A 133 2.92 -16.77 39.20
CA ALA A 133 3.18 -16.73 37.77
C ALA A 133 3.99 -17.92 37.33
N ASP A 134 3.72 -18.49 36.16
CA ASP A 134 4.44 -19.62 35.63
C ASP A 134 5.93 -19.30 35.51
N MET A 135 6.25 -18.20 34.78
CA MET A 135 7.63 -17.77 34.60
C MET A 135 7.76 -16.24 34.61
N ILE A 136 8.86 -15.75 35.15
CA ILE A 136 9.24 -14.34 35.11
C ILE A 136 10.68 -14.19 34.62
N VAL A 137 10.90 -13.27 33.70
CA VAL A 137 12.24 -12.89 33.25
C VAL A 137 12.67 -11.61 33.96
N PHE A 138 13.80 -11.69 34.63
CA PHE A 138 14.42 -10.60 35.36
C PHE A 138 15.66 -10.08 34.64
N VAL A 139 15.85 -8.76 34.70
CA VAL A 139 17.13 -8.12 34.44
C VAL A 139 17.53 -7.34 35.70
N ASN A 140 18.70 -7.61 36.22
CA ASN A 140 19.24 -7.00 37.46
C ASN A 140 18.28 -7.09 38.67
N GLY A 141 17.43 -8.12 38.70
CA GLY A 141 16.42 -8.29 39.76
C GLY A 141 15.09 -7.57 39.52
N LEU A 142 14.92 -6.89 38.38
CA LEU A 142 13.67 -6.29 37.98
C LEU A 142 12.81 -7.31 37.21
N PRO A 143 11.54 -7.60 37.60
CA PRO A 143 10.66 -8.57 36.95
C PRO A 143 10.04 -7.97 35.68
N LEU A 144 10.79 -7.95 34.57
CA LEU A 144 10.42 -7.20 33.39
C LEU A 144 9.43 -7.93 32.45
N VAL A 145 9.43 -9.27 32.46
CA VAL A 145 8.51 -10.02 31.60
C VAL A 145 7.80 -11.09 32.40
N VAL A 146 6.49 -11.13 32.28
CA VAL A 146 5.64 -12.20 32.81
C VAL A 146 5.25 -13.11 31.66
N VAL A 147 5.53 -14.41 31.81
CA VAL A 147 5.18 -15.44 30.84
C VAL A 147 4.11 -16.34 31.45
N GLU A 148 3.01 -16.50 30.72
CA GLU A 148 1.92 -17.40 31.08
C GLU A 148 1.81 -18.51 30.06
N LEU A 149 1.77 -19.74 30.52
CA LEU A 149 1.74 -20.95 29.71
C LEU A 149 0.39 -21.64 29.82
N LYS A 150 0.03 -22.39 28.79
CA LYS A 150 -1.11 -23.30 28.82
C LYS A 150 -0.72 -24.64 28.25
N SER A 151 -1.42 -25.66 28.72
CA SER A 151 -1.11 -27.07 28.39
C SER A 151 -1.33 -27.35 26.91
N PRO A 152 -0.30 -27.75 26.15
CA PRO A 152 -0.41 -28.09 24.74
C PRO A 152 -1.25 -29.34 24.45
N SER A 153 -1.57 -30.12 25.44
CA SER A 153 -2.28 -31.41 25.28
C SER A 153 -3.79 -31.35 25.52
N ARG A 154 -4.34 -30.18 25.85
CA ARG A 154 -5.78 -29.99 26.04
C ARG A 154 -6.42 -29.51 24.75
N GLU A 155 -7.38 -30.28 24.18
CA GLU A 155 -8.05 -29.96 22.92
C GLU A 155 -8.86 -28.66 22.93
N ASN A 156 -9.22 -28.13 24.11
CA ASN A 156 -10.07 -26.94 24.27
C ASN A 156 -9.35 -25.76 24.98
N THR A 157 -8.06 -25.81 25.19
CA THR A 157 -7.25 -24.70 25.73
C THR A 157 -6.56 -23.98 24.60
N ASP A 158 -6.69 -22.66 24.54
CA ASP A 158 -5.99 -21.83 23.59
C ASP A 158 -5.23 -20.68 24.29
N VAL A 159 -4.48 -19.95 23.54
CA VAL A 159 -3.69 -18.83 24.02
C VAL A 159 -4.56 -17.72 24.63
N SER A 160 -5.86 -17.67 24.34
CA SER A 160 -6.81 -16.70 24.92
C SER A 160 -7.03 -16.92 26.41
N GLU A 161 -6.92 -18.17 26.90
CA GLU A 161 -6.95 -18.45 28.35
C GLU A 161 -5.73 -17.88 29.05
N ALA A 162 -4.54 -17.95 28.45
CA ALA A 162 -3.34 -17.32 28.98
C ALA A 162 -3.48 -15.80 29.02
N TYR A 163 -4.08 -15.18 27.99
CA TYR A 163 -4.39 -13.75 27.98
C TYR A 163 -5.35 -13.38 29.13
N ALA A 164 -6.43 -14.13 29.31
CA ALA A 164 -7.40 -13.90 30.40
C ALA A 164 -6.71 -14.00 31.76
N GLN A 165 -5.82 -14.96 31.93
CA GLN A 165 -5.03 -15.15 33.19
C GLN A 165 -4.11 -13.96 33.45
N LEU A 166 -3.39 -13.47 32.44
CA LEU A 166 -2.56 -12.26 32.56
C LEU A 166 -3.40 -11.04 32.98
N ARG A 167 -4.61 -10.89 32.41
CA ARG A 167 -5.55 -9.81 32.82
C ARG A 167 -6.00 -9.96 34.27
N ASN A 168 -6.25 -11.18 34.75
CA ASN A 168 -6.57 -11.45 36.15
C ASN A 168 -5.40 -11.08 37.06
N TYR A 169 -4.18 -11.46 36.73
CA TYR A 169 -2.98 -11.11 37.49
C TYR A 169 -2.81 -9.58 37.61
N MET A 170 -3.09 -8.82 36.54
CA MET A 170 -3.03 -7.34 36.59
C MET A 170 -4.00 -6.75 37.60
N GLN A 171 -5.12 -7.43 37.91
CA GLN A 171 -6.09 -7.00 38.93
C GLN A 171 -5.72 -7.50 40.32
N GLU A 172 -5.22 -8.71 40.42
CA GLU A 172 -5.01 -9.40 41.71
C GLU A 172 -3.64 -9.10 42.32
N ILE A 173 -2.60 -9.00 41.48
CA ILE A 173 -1.22 -8.72 41.86
C ILE A 173 -0.62 -7.53 41.07
N PRO A 174 -1.26 -6.33 41.10
CA PRO A 174 -0.84 -5.20 40.28
C PRO A 174 0.59 -4.73 40.56
N SER A 175 1.13 -5.00 41.76
CA SER A 175 2.51 -4.65 42.14
C SER A 175 3.55 -5.24 41.18
N LEU A 176 3.35 -6.46 40.71
CA LEU A 176 4.23 -7.12 39.75
C LEU A 176 4.25 -6.37 38.41
N PHE A 177 3.09 -5.88 37.97
CA PHE A 177 2.93 -5.25 36.66
C PHE A 177 3.37 -3.80 36.62
N ILE A 178 3.68 -3.18 37.77
CA ILE A 178 4.37 -1.88 37.80
C ILE A 178 5.71 -1.98 37.07
N TYR A 179 6.42 -3.07 37.22
CA TYR A 179 7.75 -3.28 36.63
C TYR A 179 7.73 -3.97 35.26
N ASN A 180 6.56 -4.34 34.78
CA ASN A 180 6.44 -5.12 33.56
C ASN A 180 6.78 -4.30 32.30
N ALA A 181 7.71 -4.78 31.48
CA ALA A 181 7.99 -4.24 30.16
C ALA A 181 6.98 -4.73 29.13
N PHE A 182 6.76 -6.06 29.10
CA PHE A 182 5.76 -6.73 28.27
C PHE A 182 5.42 -8.11 28.85
N CYS A 183 4.36 -8.72 28.33
CA CYS A 183 3.93 -10.07 28.70
C CYS A 183 4.11 -11.01 27.52
N VAL A 184 4.29 -12.31 27.83
CA VAL A 184 4.29 -13.39 26.82
C VAL A 184 3.21 -14.39 27.21
N MET A 185 2.48 -14.90 26.23
CA MET A 185 1.50 -15.97 26.38
C MET A 185 1.79 -17.08 25.37
N SER A 186 1.71 -18.34 25.80
CA SER A 186 2.00 -19.47 24.93
C SER A 186 1.21 -20.72 25.30
N ASP A 187 0.81 -21.46 24.25
CA ASP A 187 0.27 -22.81 24.33
C ASP A 187 1.12 -23.81 23.51
N GLN A 188 2.36 -23.47 23.23
CA GLN A 188 3.32 -24.14 22.35
C GLN A 188 3.04 -23.94 20.85
N ALA A 189 1.78 -24.10 20.42
CA ALA A 189 1.38 -23.89 19.03
C ALA A 189 1.41 -22.42 18.65
N MET A 190 1.04 -21.55 19.59
CA MET A 190 0.98 -20.11 19.40
C MET A 190 1.69 -19.41 20.56
N THR A 191 2.72 -18.63 20.24
CA THR A 191 3.47 -17.82 21.23
C THR A 191 3.44 -16.36 20.81
N LYS A 192 2.96 -15.50 21.70
CA LYS A 192 2.76 -14.07 21.41
C LYS A 192 3.23 -13.18 22.56
N ALA A 193 3.73 -11.98 22.22
CA ALA A 193 4.12 -10.95 23.18
C ALA A 193 3.26 -9.70 23.02
N GLY A 194 2.97 -9.05 24.14
CA GLY A 194 2.18 -7.81 24.15
C GLY A 194 2.33 -7.04 25.46
N THR A 195 1.75 -5.84 25.56
CA THR A 195 1.89 -4.97 26.73
C THR A 195 0.68 -5.03 27.66
N ILE A 196 0.83 -4.48 28.85
CA ILE A 196 -0.26 -4.41 29.87
C ILE A 196 -1.51 -3.66 29.38
N THR A 197 -1.39 -2.78 28.37
CA THR A 197 -2.51 -2.03 27.79
C THR A 197 -3.03 -2.65 26.50
N ALA A 198 -2.37 -3.67 25.96
CA ALA A 198 -2.75 -4.30 24.70
C ALA A 198 -4.00 -5.18 24.86
N GLY A 199 -4.93 -5.12 23.90
CA GLY A 199 -5.93 -6.16 23.72
C GLY A 199 -5.29 -7.43 23.16
N GLU A 200 -5.99 -8.55 23.23
CA GLU A 200 -5.47 -9.85 22.74
C GLU A 200 -5.08 -9.78 21.26
N ASP A 201 -5.84 -9.05 20.46
CA ASP A 201 -5.61 -8.80 19.03
C ASP A 201 -4.31 -8.03 18.73
N ARG A 202 -3.68 -7.45 19.76
CA ARG A 202 -2.42 -6.71 19.70
C ARG A 202 -1.22 -7.49 20.26
N PHE A 203 -1.43 -8.71 20.76
CA PHE A 203 -0.34 -9.60 21.04
C PHE A 203 0.17 -10.23 19.75
N MET A 204 1.45 -10.07 19.48
CA MET A 204 2.05 -10.43 18.19
C MET A 204 3.09 -11.55 18.37
N GLN A 205 3.19 -12.41 17.36
CA GLN A 205 4.24 -13.40 17.27
C GLN A 205 5.57 -12.74 16.92
N TRP A 206 6.67 -13.38 17.31
CA TRP A 206 8.02 -13.07 16.85
C TRP A 206 8.50 -14.21 15.97
N LYS A 207 8.65 -13.96 14.66
CA LYS A 207 8.76 -15.03 13.66
C LYS A 207 10.17 -15.25 13.10
N THR A 208 11.16 -14.54 13.59
CA THR A 208 12.55 -14.69 13.11
C THR A 208 13.55 -14.39 14.22
N VAL A 209 14.66 -15.10 14.24
CA VAL A 209 15.76 -14.89 15.18
C VAL A 209 16.79 -13.87 14.64
N ASP A 210 16.96 -13.81 13.33
CA ASP A 210 18.02 -13.05 12.65
C ASP A 210 17.52 -11.96 11.71
N GLY A 211 16.18 -11.82 11.54
CA GLY A 211 15.56 -10.85 10.64
C GLY A 211 15.41 -11.33 9.20
N SER A 212 15.65 -12.62 8.92
CA SER A 212 15.28 -13.23 7.65
C SER A 212 13.81 -13.68 7.69
N TYR A 213 13.05 -13.38 6.61
CA TYR A 213 11.60 -13.66 6.55
C TYR A 213 11.26 -14.92 5.74
N GLU A 214 12.27 -15.70 5.31
CA GLU A 214 12.09 -16.71 4.28
C GLU A 214 11.48 -18.03 4.80
N ASP A 215 11.61 -18.34 6.09
CA ASP A 215 11.11 -19.59 6.69
C ASP A 215 10.36 -19.35 8.01
N THR A 216 9.11 -18.92 7.91
CA THR A 216 8.23 -18.86 9.06
C THR A 216 7.42 -20.15 9.17
N HIS A 217 7.80 -21.04 10.09
CA HIS A 217 6.98 -22.21 10.41
C HIS A 217 5.90 -21.83 11.42
N SER A 218 4.71 -22.40 11.29
CA SER A 218 3.70 -22.40 12.34
C SER A 218 4.17 -23.24 13.51
N ALA A 219 3.99 -22.80 14.74
CA ALA A 219 4.36 -23.48 15.97
C ALA A 219 5.86 -23.43 16.36
N ASN A 220 6.45 -22.23 16.38
CA ASN A 220 7.83 -22.00 16.80
C ASN A 220 7.89 -21.16 18.08
N PHE A 221 7.56 -21.73 19.22
CA PHE A 221 7.72 -21.05 20.52
C PHE A 221 9.17 -20.63 20.76
N ASP A 222 10.12 -21.46 20.38
CA ASP A 222 11.57 -21.24 20.48
C ASP A 222 12.03 -20.00 19.71
N VAL A 223 11.45 -19.71 18.56
CA VAL A 223 11.77 -18.51 17.74
C VAL A 223 11.44 -17.22 18.48
N LEU A 224 10.31 -17.13 19.19
CA LEU A 224 10.00 -15.94 19.99
C LEU A 224 11.00 -15.78 21.12
N PHE A 225 11.27 -16.84 21.90
CA PHE A 225 12.17 -16.76 23.04
C PHE A 225 13.62 -16.50 22.58
N ALA A 226 14.15 -17.21 21.61
CA ALA A 226 15.47 -16.94 21.05
C ALA A 226 15.55 -15.57 20.37
N GLY A 227 14.48 -15.16 19.70
CA GLY A 227 14.41 -13.89 18.97
C GLY A 227 14.33 -12.67 19.87
N MET A 228 13.54 -12.70 20.95
CA MET A 228 13.37 -11.54 21.83
C MET A 228 14.34 -11.50 23.00
N PHE A 229 14.78 -12.66 23.53
CA PHE A 229 15.52 -12.76 24.80
C PHE A 229 17.03 -13.04 24.62
N GLU A 230 17.59 -13.02 23.39
CA GLU A 230 19.03 -12.86 23.26
C GLU A 230 19.44 -11.58 24.00
N LYS A 231 20.42 -11.68 24.89
CA LYS A 231 20.70 -10.66 25.92
C LYS A 231 20.87 -9.25 25.38
N THR A 232 21.61 -9.09 24.31
CA THR A 232 21.85 -7.77 23.70
C THR A 232 20.57 -7.21 23.08
N ARG A 233 19.85 -8.04 22.36
CA ARG A 233 18.58 -7.67 21.72
C ARG A 233 17.50 -7.37 22.74
N PHE A 234 17.41 -8.15 23.79
CA PHE A 234 16.45 -7.92 24.87
C PHE A 234 16.66 -6.55 25.53
N VAL A 235 17.90 -6.24 25.89
CA VAL A 235 18.25 -4.93 26.45
C VAL A 235 17.92 -3.80 25.49
N GLU A 236 18.15 -3.99 24.20
CA GLU A 236 17.80 -3.01 23.19
C GLU A 236 16.28 -2.85 23.00
N LEU A 237 15.53 -3.93 23.01
CA LEU A 237 14.05 -3.89 22.99
C LEU A 237 13.53 -3.03 24.15
N LEU A 238 14.06 -3.23 25.35
CA LEU A 238 13.66 -2.47 26.54
C LEU A 238 13.92 -0.97 26.38
N ARG A 239 15.04 -0.58 25.79
CA ARG A 239 15.46 0.83 25.66
C ARG A 239 14.76 1.54 24.52
N ASN A 240 14.68 0.90 23.35
CA ASN A 240 14.42 1.59 22.09
C ASN A 240 13.11 1.17 21.39
N PHE A 241 12.45 0.11 21.87
CA PHE A 241 11.32 -0.48 21.18
C PHE A 241 10.09 -0.72 22.08
N VAL A 242 10.13 -0.21 23.31
CA VAL A 242 8.97 -0.10 24.19
C VAL A 242 8.72 1.39 24.43
N CYS A 243 7.51 1.87 24.19
CA CYS A 243 7.18 3.27 24.42
C CYS A 243 5.73 3.46 24.88
N TYR A 244 5.44 4.63 25.42
CA TYR A 244 4.09 5.09 25.70
C TYR A 244 3.64 6.08 24.62
N SER A 245 2.40 5.95 24.18
CA SER A 245 1.69 6.89 23.30
C SER A 245 0.55 7.55 24.07
N LYS A 246 0.60 8.87 24.18
CA LYS A 246 -0.36 9.69 24.97
C LYS A 246 -1.25 10.51 24.05
N ASP A 247 -2.48 10.08 23.82
CA ASP A 247 -3.44 10.84 23.02
C ASP A 247 -4.37 11.78 23.82
N GLY A 248 -4.17 11.86 25.13
CA GLY A 248 -4.96 12.64 26.06
C GLY A 248 -6.27 11.96 26.53
N LYS A 249 -6.58 10.77 26.01
CA LYS A 249 -7.72 9.95 26.45
C LYS A 249 -7.26 8.69 27.18
N GLN A 250 -6.26 8.01 26.64
CA GLN A 250 -5.67 6.81 27.23
C GLN A 250 -4.16 6.80 26.97
N ASP A 251 -3.40 6.39 27.98
CA ASP A 251 -1.98 6.11 27.84
C ASP A 251 -1.81 4.66 27.40
N ILE A 252 -1.28 4.47 26.20
CA ILE A 252 -1.13 3.15 25.57
C ILE A 252 0.36 2.79 25.54
N LYS A 253 0.71 1.68 26.18
CA LYS A 253 2.05 1.09 26.09
C LYS A 253 2.17 0.26 24.83
N ILE A 254 3.24 0.48 24.07
CA ILE A 254 3.49 -0.14 22.76
C ILE A 254 4.79 -0.92 22.83
N LEU A 255 4.76 -2.14 22.33
CA LEU A 255 5.93 -2.98 22.02
C LEU A 255 6.06 -3.09 20.51
N SER A 256 7.26 -2.94 19.96
CA SER A 256 7.48 -3.13 18.52
C SER A 256 7.25 -4.58 18.11
N ALA A 257 6.71 -4.77 16.91
CA ALA A 257 6.72 -6.07 16.25
C ALA A 257 8.13 -6.42 15.71
N TYR A 258 8.38 -7.71 15.47
CA TYR A 258 9.68 -8.18 14.96
C TYR A 258 10.09 -7.50 13.63
N HIS A 259 9.15 -7.35 12.70
CA HIS A 259 9.42 -6.68 11.42
C HIS A 259 9.79 -5.20 11.59
N GLN A 260 9.21 -4.52 12.59
CA GLN A 260 9.57 -3.13 12.90
C GLN A 260 10.98 -3.06 13.51
N PHE A 261 11.30 -3.98 14.43
CA PHE A 261 12.60 -4.08 15.07
C PHE A 261 13.73 -4.23 14.04
N TYR A 262 13.69 -5.28 13.23
CA TYR A 262 14.74 -5.56 12.25
C TYR A 262 14.82 -4.53 11.12
N ALA A 263 13.67 -4.05 10.64
CA ALA A 263 13.65 -3.04 9.60
C ALA A 263 14.22 -1.69 10.08
N VAL A 264 13.92 -1.27 11.32
CA VAL A 264 14.49 -0.06 11.91
C VAL A 264 16.01 -0.18 12.05
N HIS A 265 16.51 -1.34 12.50
CA HIS A 265 17.95 -1.60 12.55
C HIS A 265 18.63 -1.43 11.19
N LYS A 266 18.10 -2.09 10.16
CA LYS A 266 18.61 -1.97 8.79
C LYS A 266 18.56 -0.52 8.30
N ALA A 267 17.49 0.22 8.64
CA ALA A 267 17.33 1.62 8.26
C ALA A 267 18.36 2.53 8.95
N VAL A 268 18.63 2.32 10.23
CA VAL A 268 19.67 3.09 10.96
C VAL A 268 21.04 2.85 10.36
N LEU A 269 21.42 1.58 10.16
CA LEU A 269 22.71 1.22 9.57
C LEU A 269 22.88 1.82 8.16
N SER A 270 21.85 1.72 7.32
CA SER A 270 21.86 2.31 5.98
C SER A 270 21.99 3.83 6.01
N THR A 271 21.27 4.50 6.91
CA THR A 271 21.27 5.96 7.04
C THR A 271 22.61 6.48 7.53
N VAL A 272 23.21 5.83 8.55
CA VAL A 272 24.55 6.18 9.05
C VAL A 272 25.60 6.06 7.94
N LYS A 273 25.59 4.94 7.21
CA LYS A 273 26.49 4.73 6.07
C LYS A 273 26.26 5.77 4.96
N ALA A 274 25.02 6.11 4.66
CA ALA A 274 24.67 7.08 3.63
C ALA A 274 25.11 8.51 4.01
N ALA A 275 25.07 8.86 5.29
CA ALA A 275 25.54 10.17 5.77
C ALA A 275 27.04 10.40 5.53
N GLU A 276 27.82 9.33 5.46
CA GLU A 276 29.26 9.36 5.16
C GLU A 276 29.54 9.28 3.64
N THR A 277 28.56 8.91 2.82
CA THR A 277 28.74 8.66 1.38
C THR A 277 27.93 9.62 0.52
N ASP A 278 26.83 9.15 -0.06
CA ASP A 278 26.05 9.85 -1.10
C ASP A 278 24.73 10.45 -0.61
N GLY A 279 24.43 10.30 0.68
CA GLY A 279 23.19 10.81 1.30
C GLY A 279 21.94 10.04 0.92
N ARG A 280 22.04 8.81 0.38
CA ARG A 280 20.91 7.97 -0.01
C ARG A 280 20.70 6.87 1.01
N GLY A 281 19.86 7.13 2.00
CA GLY A 281 19.59 6.22 3.12
C GLY A 281 18.78 4.97 2.75
N GLY A 282 18.12 4.96 1.59
CA GLY A 282 17.33 3.84 1.09
C GLY A 282 15.81 4.01 1.25
N VAL A 283 15.07 2.97 0.88
CA VAL A 283 13.62 2.93 0.97
C VAL A 283 13.15 1.86 1.94
N PHE A 284 12.37 2.28 2.92
CA PHE A 284 11.70 1.44 3.91
C PHE A 284 10.27 1.16 3.41
N TRP A 285 10.05 -0.05 2.89
CA TRP A 285 8.74 -0.42 2.38
C TRP A 285 8.05 -1.41 3.30
N HIS A 286 7.05 -0.94 4.02
CA HIS A 286 6.12 -1.75 4.81
C HIS A 286 4.69 -1.46 4.39
N THR A 287 3.90 -2.50 4.16
CA THR A 287 2.52 -2.39 3.69
C THR A 287 1.68 -1.49 4.61
N GLN A 288 0.65 -0.88 4.07
CA GLN A 288 -0.23 -0.03 4.88
C GLN A 288 -0.93 -0.86 5.97
N GLY A 289 -0.92 -0.32 7.20
CA GLY A 289 -1.49 -1.03 8.35
C GLY A 289 -0.47 -1.77 9.21
N SER A 290 0.75 -1.96 8.75
CA SER A 290 1.83 -2.64 9.48
C SER A 290 2.49 -1.82 10.61
N GLY A 291 2.01 -0.61 10.88
CA GLY A 291 2.58 0.25 11.93
C GLY A 291 3.74 1.15 11.49
N LYS A 292 3.88 1.47 10.20
CA LYS A 292 4.95 2.31 9.62
C LYS A 292 5.22 3.60 10.41
N SER A 293 4.19 4.32 10.86
CA SER A 293 4.35 5.55 11.63
C SER A 293 5.08 5.33 12.96
N LEU A 294 4.86 4.20 13.62
CA LEU A 294 5.59 3.79 14.82
C LEU A 294 7.03 3.39 14.49
N SER A 295 7.26 2.70 13.36
CA SER A 295 8.62 2.41 12.90
C SER A 295 9.42 3.69 12.68
N MET A 296 8.79 4.75 12.15
CA MET A 296 9.41 6.08 12.01
C MET A 296 9.76 6.71 13.37
N VAL A 297 8.93 6.53 14.40
CA VAL A 297 9.22 7.00 15.78
C VAL A 297 10.41 6.23 16.36
N PHE A 298 10.43 4.89 16.25
CA PHE A 298 11.55 4.06 16.71
C PHE A 298 12.85 4.38 15.97
N PHE A 299 12.76 4.59 14.67
CA PHE A 299 13.89 4.98 13.83
C PHE A 299 14.46 6.35 14.27
N ALA A 300 13.59 7.35 14.48
CA ALA A 300 14.00 8.66 14.97
C ALA A 300 14.70 8.58 16.34
N LYS A 301 14.19 7.72 17.25
CA LYS A 301 14.80 7.47 18.56
C LYS A 301 16.22 6.90 18.43
N GLN A 302 16.39 5.89 17.60
CA GLN A 302 17.69 5.25 17.41
C GLN A 302 18.70 6.14 16.69
N LEU A 303 18.27 6.94 15.71
CA LEU A 303 19.15 7.90 15.04
C LEU A 303 19.76 8.92 16.00
N GLN A 304 19.03 9.35 17.04
CA GLN A 304 19.55 10.27 18.06
C GLN A 304 20.79 9.71 18.75
N GLN A 305 20.85 8.40 18.91
CA GLN A 305 22.01 7.72 19.51
C GLN A 305 23.09 7.43 18.47
N ALA A 306 22.72 6.90 17.30
CA ALA A 306 23.65 6.45 16.28
C ALA A 306 24.39 7.58 15.57
N MET A 307 23.80 8.77 15.47
CA MET A 307 24.36 9.94 14.74
C MET A 307 24.58 11.17 15.64
N SER A 308 24.75 10.99 16.94
CA SER A 308 24.97 12.09 17.88
C SER A 308 23.93 13.21 17.78
N SER A 309 22.66 12.82 17.87
CA SER A 309 21.50 13.72 17.83
C SER A 309 21.37 14.54 16.54
N PRO A 310 21.14 13.92 15.39
CA PRO A 310 20.93 14.64 14.13
C PRO A 310 19.67 15.47 14.17
N THR A 311 19.55 16.46 13.30
CA THR A 311 18.29 17.15 13.04
C THR A 311 17.47 16.31 12.08
N ILE A 312 16.23 15.99 12.43
CA ILE A 312 15.32 15.19 11.61
C ILE A 312 14.28 16.10 10.97
N VAL A 313 14.16 16.04 9.64
CA VAL A 313 13.12 16.74 8.87
C VAL A 313 12.19 15.71 8.29
N VAL A 314 10.95 15.68 8.78
CA VAL A 314 9.91 14.76 8.31
C VAL A 314 9.12 15.46 7.21
N LEU A 315 9.18 14.91 6.00
CA LEU A 315 8.43 15.40 4.85
C LEU A 315 7.15 14.63 4.67
N THR A 316 6.04 15.35 4.58
CA THR A 316 4.70 14.82 4.30
C THR A 316 4.15 15.43 3.01
N ASP A 317 3.20 14.73 2.35
CA ASP A 317 2.69 15.14 1.03
C ASP A 317 1.66 16.28 1.11
N ARG A 318 0.75 16.24 2.06
CA ARG A 318 -0.38 17.21 2.20
C ARG A 318 -0.61 17.61 3.63
N ASN A 319 -1.19 18.80 3.81
CA ASN A 319 -1.54 19.35 5.12
C ASN A 319 -2.48 18.45 5.96
N ASP A 320 -3.34 17.65 5.32
CA ASP A 320 -4.27 16.75 6.02
C ASP A 320 -3.60 15.49 6.57
N LEU A 321 -2.55 14.98 5.90
CA LEU A 321 -1.73 13.85 6.37
C LEU A 321 -0.71 14.27 7.43
N ASP A 322 -0.28 15.51 7.40
CA ASP A 322 0.57 16.17 8.41
C ASP A 322 0.03 15.95 9.83
N GLY A 323 -1.29 16.06 10.01
CA GLY A 323 -1.92 15.93 11.31
C GLY A 323 -1.83 14.54 11.93
N GLN A 324 -1.83 13.45 11.17
CA GLN A 324 -1.82 12.08 11.72
C GLN A 324 -0.41 11.63 12.11
N LEU A 325 0.57 11.76 11.21
CA LEU A 325 1.95 11.39 11.51
C LEU A 325 2.55 12.31 12.57
N TYR A 326 2.32 13.62 12.47
CA TYR A 326 2.72 14.60 13.48
C TYR A 326 2.14 14.23 14.85
N ARG A 327 0.83 13.92 14.94
CA ARG A 327 0.20 13.50 16.19
C ARG A 327 0.84 12.24 16.76
N GLN A 328 1.19 11.25 15.93
CA GLN A 328 1.86 10.05 16.39
C GLN A 328 3.22 10.37 17.05
N PHE A 329 4.00 11.26 16.46
CA PHE A 329 5.26 11.72 17.04
C PHE A 329 5.03 12.55 18.31
N ALA A 330 4.02 13.42 18.31
CA ALA A 330 3.67 14.23 19.47
C ALA A 330 3.17 13.38 20.65
N CYS A 331 2.40 12.32 20.38
CA CYS A 331 1.98 11.35 21.38
C CYS A 331 3.15 10.57 22.01
N CYS A 332 4.25 10.40 21.27
CA CYS A 332 5.46 9.70 21.72
C CYS A 332 6.59 10.68 22.13
N ARG A 333 6.31 11.96 22.39
CA ARG A 333 7.32 13.00 22.68
C ARG A 333 8.20 12.66 23.89
N ASP A 334 7.63 12.04 24.93
CA ASP A 334 8.36 11.68 26.14
C ASP A 334 9.39 10.58 25.85
N PHE A 335 9.04 9.59 25.03
CA PHE A 335 9.95 8.58 24.53
C PHE A 335 11.06 9.18 23.64
N LEU A 336 10.70 10.09 22.74
CA LEU A 336 11.66 10.79 21.86
C LEU A 336 12.49 11.81 22.62
N ARG A 337 12.05 12.26 23.83
CA ARG A 337 12.65 13.36 24.62
C ARG A 337 12.78 14.65 23.83
N GLN A 338 11.88 14.85 22.88
CA GLN A 338 11.77 16.01 22.02
C GLN A 338 10.33 16.27 21.65
N THR A 339 9.96 17.55 21.63
CA THR A 339 8.66 17.96 21.09
C THR A 339 8.84 18.21 19.58
N PRO A 340 8.14 17.47 18.72
CA PRO A 340 8.16 17.76 17.29
C PRO A 340 7.55 19.13 16.99
N VAL A 341 8.08 19.84 16.03
CA VAL A 341 7.64 21.17 15.62
C VAL A 341 7.20 21.14 14.16
N GLN A 342 6.02 21.69 13.89
CA GLN A 342 5.51 21.81 12.52
C GLN A 342 5.95 23.16 11.93
N ALA A 343 6.69 23.15 10.83
CA ALA A 343 7.10 24.36 10.14
C ALA A 343 5.89 24.99 9.42
N GLU A 344 5.58 26.24 9.72
CA GLU A 344 4.44 26.96 9.13
C GLU A 344 4.75 27.47 7.71
N SER A 345 6.01 27.84 7.49
CA SER A 345 6.50 28.38 6.22
C SER A 345 7.94 27.97 5.96
N ARG A 346 8.45 28.24 4.74
CA ARG A 346 9.87 28.08 4.39
C ARG A 346 10.78 28.94 5.28
N ALA A 347 10.37 30.17 5.56
CA ALA A 347 11.12 31.08 6.44
C ALA A 347 11.21 30.51 7.87
N HIS A 348 10.10 30.00 8.42
CA HIS A 348 10.09 29.34 9.72
C HIS A 348 10.96 28.06 9.73
N LEU A 349 10.94 27.26 8.64
CA LEU A 349 11.84 26.09 8.55
C LEU A 349 13.32 26.51 8.53
N ARG A 350 13.67 27.60 7.82
CA ARG A 350 15.03 28.17 7.82
C ARG A 350 15.46 28.60 9.23
N GLU A 351 14.58 29.26 9.96
CA GLU A 351 14.84 29.69 11.34
C GLU A 351 15.07 28.49 12.27
N LEU A 352 14.19 27.46 12.17
CA LEU A 352 14.32 26.23 12.94
C LEU A 352 15.63 25.49 12.68
N LEU A 353 16.13 25.52 11.45
CA LEU A 353 17.41 24.88 11.05
C LEU A 353 18.62 25.73 11.40
N ALA A 354 18.55 27.06 11.24
CA ALA A 354 19.65 27.99 11.50
C ALA A 354 19.95 28.17 13.00
N GLY A 355 18.91 28.07 13.85
CA GLY A 355 19.03 28.26 15.30
C GLY A 355 19.67 27.09 16.07
N ARG A 356 20.15 26.03 15.37
CA ARG A 356 20.66 24.79 16.01
C ARG A 356 21.85 24.21 15.26
N GLU A 357 22.76 23.64 16.00
CA GLU A 357 23.87 22.83 15.44
C GLU A 357 23.51 21.34 15.36
N ALA A 358 22.63 20.86 16.24
CA ALA A 358 22.19 19.47 16.32
C ALA A 358 20.76 19.37 16.88
N ASN A 359 20.19 18.14 16.83
CA ASN A 359 18.89 17.83 17.44
C ASN A 359 17.67 18.50 16.73
N GLY A 360 16.47 18.15 17.14
CA GLY A 360 15.19 18.69 16.62
C GLY A 360 14.50 17.76 15.63
N ILE A 361 13.17 17.68 15.74
CA ILE A 361 12.30 16.95 14.81
C ILE A 361 11.32 17.96 14.22
N PHE A 362 11.44 18.22 12.91
CA PHE A 362 10.69 19.22 12.20
C PHE A 362 9.83 18.61 11.12
N PHE A 363 8.55 18.92 11.13
CA PHE A 363 7.59 18.50 10.12
C PHE A 363 7.42 19.60 9.07
N SER A 364 7.46 19.23 7.80
CA SER A 364 7.24 20.13 6.67
C SER A 364 6.56 19.41 5.52
N THR A 365 5.78 20.15 4.74
CA THR A 365 5.25 19.68 3.47
C THR A 365 6.21 20.04 2.33
N MET A 366 6.21 19.25 1.25
CA MET A 366 7.06 19.49 0.08
C MET A 366 6.79 20.84 -0.59
N GLN A 367 5.54 21.33 -0.50
CA GLN A 367 5.15 22.62 -1.07
C GLN A 367 5.85 23.82 -0.44
N LYS A 368 6.42 23.66 0.76
CA LYS A 368 7.20 24.72 1.45
C LYS A 368 8.65 24.85 0.95
N PHE A 369 9.07 23.92 0.04
CA PHE A 369 10.39 23.97 -0.61
C PHE A 369 10.23 24.62 -1.99
N GLU A 370 10.36 25.95 -2.02
CA GLU A 370 10.30 26.75 -3.24
C GLU A 370 11.68 26.86 -3.90
N GLU A 371 11.70 27.28 -5.17
CA GLU A 371 12.93 27.56 -5.89
C GLU A 371 13.67 28.75 -5.25
N SER A 372 14.90 28.52 -4.83
CA SER A 372 15.75 29.53 -4.21
C SER A 372 17.20 29.25 -4.54
N GLU A 373 17.96 30.30 -4.81
CA GLU A 373 19.41 30.23 -5.09
C GLU A 373 20.21 29.80 -3.85
N GLU A 374 19.68 30.05 -2.64
CA GLU A 374 20.36 29.73 -1.39
C GLU A 374 19.76 28.48 -0.72
N PRO A 375 20.59 27.50 -0.29
CA PRO A 375 20.13 26.36 0.48
C PRO A 375 19.59 26.81 1.85
N LEU A 376 18.64 26.04 2.40
CA LEU A 376 18.15 26.24 3.77
C LEU A 376 19.23 25.92 4.81
N SER A 377 20.02 24.88 4.54
CA SER A 377 21.16 24.48 5.38
C SER A 377 22.13 23.61 4.58
N THR A 378 23.42 23.80 4.83
CA THR A 378 24.50 22.96 4.27
C THR A 378 25.03 21.92 5.26
N ARG A 379 24.37 21.77 6.40
CA ARG A 379 24.77 20.81 7.45
C ARG A 379 24.62 19.38 6.94
N ARG A 380 25.56 18.51 7.39
CA ARG A 380 25.53 17.06 7.07
C ARG A 380 24.77 16.23 8.08
N ASN A 381 24.59 16.72 9.32
CA ASN A 381 23.85 16.04 10.37
C ASN A 381 22.34 16.29 10.30
N ILE A 382 21.79 16.35 9.09
CA ILE A 382 20.35 16.45 8.83
C ILE A 382 19.92 15.16 8.15
N VAL A 383 18.88 14.53 8.69
CA VAL A 383 18.22 13.37 8.08
C VAL A 383 16.82 13.76 7.65
N VAL A 384 16.52 13.57 6.38
CA VAL A 384 15.22 13.83 5.78
C VAL A 384 14.45 12.51 5.67
N MET A 385 13.40 12.38 6.43
CA MET A 385 12.47 11.24 6.40
C MET A 385 11.25 11.60 5.55
N ALA A 386 11.14 11.02 4.36
CA ALA A 386 10.02 11.27 3.46
C ALA A 386 8.95 10.20 3.62
N ASP A 387 7.74 10.59 4.06
CA ASP A 387 6.58 9.69 4.08
C ASP A 387 5.94 9.60 2.69
N GLU A 388 5.33 8.47 2.37
CA GLU A 388 4.73 8.12 1.08
C GLU A 388 5.66 8.41 -0.11
N ALA A 389 6.92 7.97 0.03
CA ALA A 389 8.03 8.24 -0.90
C ALA A 389 7.77 7.81 -2.37
N HIS A 390 6.75 6.99 -2.61
CA HIS A 390 6.35 6.51 -3.94
C HIS A 390 5.60 7.55 -4.78
N ARG A 391 5.16 8.68 -4.20
CA ARG A 391 4.33 9.65 -4.93
C ARG A 391 5.12 10.39 -5.99
N SER A 392 4.49 10.66 -7.13
CA SER A 392 5.06 11.35 -8.30
C SER A 392 5.61 12.75 -8.02
N GLN A 393 5.31 13.31 -6.84
CA GLN A 393 5.84 14.60 -6.38
C GLN A 393 7.36 14.55 -6.06
N TYR A 394 7.92 13.35 -5.85
CA TYR A 394 9.35 13.13 -5.63
C TYR A 394 10.16 13.08 -6.94
N GLY A 395 9.61 13.56 -8.06
CA GLY A 395 10.31 13.62 -9.35
C GLY A 395 11.51 14.59 -9.33
N LEU A 396 12.58 14.18 -10.03
CA LEU A 396 13.74 15.03 -10.32
C LEU A 396 13.57 15.84 -11.61
N GLU A 397 12.41 15.73 -12.26
CA GLU A 397 12.13 16.31 -13.59
C GLU A 397 12.08 17.82 -13.57
N GLU A 398 12.70 18.41 -14.58
CA GLU A 398 12.56 19.82 -14.93
C GLU A 398 11.60 19.92 -16.12
N ARG A 399 10.57 20.77 -16.01
CA ARG A 399 9.56 20.96 -17.07
C ARG A 399 9.39 22.44 -17.35
N VAL A 400 9.27 22.80 -18.61
CA VAL A 400 8.90 24.18 -19.00
C VAL A 400 7.39 24.31 -18.97
N ARG A 401 6.88 25.28 -18.23
CA ARG A 401 5.48 25.64 -18.17
C ARG A 401 5.28 27.07 -18.70
N MET A 402 4.39 27.23 -19.66
CA MET A 402 3.97 28.55 -20.08
C MET A 402 2.95 29.07 -19.05
N VAL A 403 3.29 30.17 -18.38
CA VAL A 403 2.43 30.81 -17.38
C VAL A 403 2.04 32.19 -17.93
N THR A 404 0.75 32.46 -17.99
CA THR A 404 0.22 33.78 -18.35
C THR A 404 -0.12 34.52 -17.06
N ASP A 405 0.48 35.66 -16.81
CA ASP A 405 0.23 36.53 -15.66
C ASP A 405 -1.13 37.27 -15.77
N ALA A 406 -1.47 38.01 -14.72
CA ALA A 406 -2.72 38.78 -14.66
C ALA A 406 -2.81 39.87 -15.74
N ASP A 407 -1.67 40.29 -16.31
CA ASP A 407 -1.58 41.32 -17.36
C ASP A 407 -1.58 40.70 -18.78
N GLY A 408 -1.76 39.35 -18.88
CA GLY A 408 -1.86 38.64 -20.16
C GLY A 408 -0.50 38.32 -20.80
N VAL A 409 0.62 38.58 -20.15
CA VAL A 409 1.96 38.26 -20.63
C VAL A 409 2.27 36.79 -20.37
N THR A 410 2.53 36.03 -21.44
CA THR A 410 2.89 34.62 -21.35
C THR A 410 4.41 34.48 -21.22
N GLN A 411 4.85 33.83 -20.11
CA GLN A 411 6.25 33.57 -19.81
C GLN A 411 6.48 32.06 -19.70
N ALA A 412 7.67 31.63 -20.13
CA ALA A 412 8.08 30.23 -20.01
C ALA A 412 8.85 30.03 -18.69
N LYS A 413 8.21 29.40 -17.72
CA LYS A 413 8.84 29.09 -16.43
C LYS A 413 9.32 27.64 -16.38
N VAL A 414 10.59 27.43 -16.02
CA VAL A 414 11.10 26.09 -15.70
C VAL A 414 10.56 25.68 -14.33
N VAL A 415 9.80 24.61 -14.29
CA VAL A 415 9.29 24.03 -13.03
C VAL A 415 10.16 22.85 -12.67
N ILE A 416 10.82 22.97 -11.53
CA ILE A 416 11.71 21.95 -10.97
C ILE A 416 10.87 20.96 -10.14
N GLY A 417 11.14 19.66 -10.25
CA GLY A 417 10.48 18.63 -9.47
C GLY A 417 10.74 18.79 -7.96
N ALA A 418 9.73 18.48 -7.14
CA ALA A 418 9.76 18.78 -5.71
C ALA A 418 10.93 18.09 -4.96
N ALA A 419 11.32 16.88 -5.34
CA ALA A 419 12.47 16.19 -4.76
C ALA A 419 13.79 16.94 -5.04
N ARG A 420 13.89 17.55 -6.21
CA ARG A 420 15.05 18.38 -6.58
C ARG A 420 15.09 19.64 -5.73
N LEU A 421 13.93 20.29 -5.52
CA LEU A 421 13.85 21.48 -4.67
C LEU A 421 14.28 21.18 -3.23
N VAL A 422 13.86 20.05 -2.67
CA VAL A 422 14.28 19.62 -1.33
C VAL A 422 15.77 19.33 -1.29
N ARG A 423 16.34 18.61 -2.27
CA ARG A 423 17.78 18.36 -2.35
C ARG A 423 18.60 19.64 -2.53
N ASN A 424 18.13 20.58 -3.33
CA ASN A 424 18.80 21.87 -3.47
C ASN A 424 18.76 22.69 -2.17
N ALA A 425 17.66 22.59 -1.41
CA ALA A 425 17.51 23.26 -0.12
C ALA A 425 18.37 22.64 0.99
N LEU A 426 18.60 21.32 0.95
CA LEU A 426 19.38 20.55 1.94
C LEU A 426 20.39 19.64 1.23
N PRO A 427 21.43 20.19 0.56
CA PRO A 427 22.27 19.46 -0.39
C PRO A 427 23.13 18.35 0.27
N ASN A 428 23.45 18.48 1.54
CA ASN A 428 24.31 17.56 2.29
C ASN A 428 23.53 16.67 3.26
N ALA A 429 22.18 16.74 3.26
CA ALA A 429 21.36 15.91 4.12
C ALA A 429 21.29 14.46 3.62
N THR A 430 21.03 13.53 4.54
CA THR A 430 20.75 12.14 4.22
C THR A 430 19.25 11.93 4.04
N TYR A 431 18.84 11.24 2.98
CA TYR A 431 17.43 11.04 2.59
C TYR A 431 17.04 9.59 2.73
N ILE A 432 15.96 9.32 3.48
CA ILE A 432 15.34 8.01 3.61
C ILE A 432 13.86 8.10 3.28
N GLY A 433 13.37 7.18 2.44
CA GLY A 433 11.98 7.11 2.04
C GLY A 433 11.20 6.04 2.81
N PHE A 434 10.03 6.40 3.32
CA PHE A 434 9.08 5.46 3.92
C PHE A 434 7.86 5.34 3.00
N THR A 435 7.42 4.13 2.72
CA THR A 435 6.27 3.92 1.84
C THR A 435 5.45 2.70 2.25
N GLY A 436 4.12 2.79 2.08
CA GLY A 436 3.19 1.65 2.23
C GLY A 436 3.01 0.86 0.95
N THR A 437 3.59 1.31 -0.15
CA THR A 437 3.37 0.75 -1.48
C THR A 437 4.69 0.51 -2.20
N PRO A 438 4.80 -0.56 -3.02
CA PRO A 438 6.02 -0.81 -3.78
C PRO A 438 6.23 0.31 -4.81
N ILE A 439 7.49 0.55 -5.10
CA ILE A 439 7.89 1.42 -6.18
C ILE A 439 7.77 0.63 -7.48
N SER A 440 6.84 1.02 -8.35
CA SER A 440 6.69 0.36 -9.65
C SER A 440 7.97 0.52 -10.49
N GLN A 441 8.18 -0.41 -11.46
CA GLN A 441 9.32 -0.28 -12.40
C GLN A 441 9.27 1.03 -13.21
N LYS A 442 8.09 1.67 -13.29
CA LYS A 442 7.91 2.98 -13.93
C LYS A 442 8.31 4.15 -13.04
N ASP A 443 8.41 3.93 -11.72
CA ASP A 443 8.68 4.98 -10.71
C ASP A 443 10.14 4.90 -10.22
N ARG A 444 11.06 4.88 -11.15
CA ARG A 444 12.51 4.79 -10.89
C ARG A 444 13.06 6.02 -10.18
N SER A 445 12.39 7.14 -10.28
CA SER A 445 12.78 8.39 -9.62
C SER A 445 12.92 8.26 -8.10
N THR A 446 12.12 7.41 -7.46
CA THR A 446 12.19 7.22 -6.01
C THR A 446 13.49 6.50 -5.59
N ARG A 447 13.92 5.46 -6.33
CA ARG A 447 15.21 4.81 -6.08
C ARG A 447 16.40 5.73 -6.36
N GLU A 448 16.28 6.60 -7.35
CA GLU A 448 17.29 7.59 -7.67
C GLU A 448 17.45 8.64 -6.57
N VAL A 449 16.35 8.99 -5.89
CA VAL A 449 16.34 9.96 -4.79
C VAL A 449 16.83 9.34 -3.48
N PHE A 450 16.31 8.17 -3.12
CA PHE A 450 16.49 7.58 -1.80
C PHE A 450 17.49 6.41 -1.77
N GLY A 451 17.73 5.72 -2.88
CA GLY A 451 18.52 4.47 -2.95
C GLY A 451 17.63 3.22 -3.01
N ASP A 452 18.23 2.06 -2.79
CA ASP A 452 17.57 0.75 -2.84
C ASP A 452 16.67 0.48 -1.64
N TYR A 453 15.90 -0.61 -1.71
CA TYR A 453 15.11 -1.09 -0.59
C TYR A 453 16.00 -1.52 0.58
N ILE A 454 15.69 -1.00 1.75
CA ILE A 454 16.33 -1.38 3.03
C ILE A 454 15.67 -2.63 3.58
N ASP A 455 14.35 -2.60 3.60
CA ASP A 455 13.51 -3.67 4.12
C ASP A 455 12.17 -3.70 3.40
N VAL A 456 11.59 -4.91 3.30
CA VAL A 456 10.31 -5.12 2.64
C VAL A 456 9.43 -6.00 3.53
N TYR A 457 8.32 -5.44 3.96
CA TYR A 457 7.26 -6.16 4.68
C TYR A 457 5.98 -6.05 3.87
N ASP A 458 5.70 -7.07 3.07
CA ASP A 458 4.65 -7.07 2.09
C ASP A 458 3.25 -7.38 2.69
N MET A 459 2.21 -7.29 1.86
CA MET A 459 0.84 -7.49 2.29
C MET A 459 0.58 -8.95 2.70
N THR A 460 1.18 -9.92 2.01
CA THR A 460 1.01 -11.35 2.30
C THR A 460 1.56 -11.67 3.68
N GLN A 461 2.77 -11.22 3.96
CA GLN A 461 3.40 -11.42 5.26
C GLN A 461 2.63 -10.70 6.38
N SER A 462 2.14 -9.50 6.12
CA SER A 462 1.34 -8.75 7.09
C SER A 462 0.02 -9.44 7.45
N VAL A 463 -0.62 -10.13 6.50
CA VAL A 463 -1.83 -10.94 6.76
C VAL A 463 -1.47 -12.23 7.51
N GLU A 464 -0.39 -12.92 7.13
CA GLU A 464 0.10 -14.12 7.83
C GLU A 464 0.49 -13.83 9.29
N ASP A 465 0.99 -12.62 9.56
CA ASP A 465 1.34 -12.18 10.91
C ASP A 465 0.14 -11.66 11.72
N GLY A 466 -1.02 -11.51 11.07
CA GLY A 466 -2.21 -10.93 11.70
C GLY A 466 -2.09 -9.41 11.94
N ALA A 467 -1.07 -8.76 11.39
CA ALA A 467 -0.90 -7.30 11.47
C ALA A 467 -1.92 -6.55 10.60
N THR A 468 -2.42 -7.20 9.55
CA THR A 468 -3.56 -6.76 8.74
C THR A 468 -4.52 -7.93 8.53
N ARG A 469 -5.75 -7.63 8.07
CA ARG A 469 -6.76 -8.64 7.75
C ARG A 469 -6.81 -8.92 6.25
N PRO A 470 -7.21 -10.14 5.82
CA PRO A 470 -7.39 -10.43 4.40
C PRO A 470 -8.49 -9.56 3.80
N VAL A 471 -8.41 -9.36 2.49
CA VAL A 471 -9.42 -8.65 1.71
C VAL A 471 -10.15 -9.66 0.84
N PHE A 472 -11.46 -9.72 1.03
CA PHE A 472 -12.39 -10.48 0.19
C PHE A 472 -12.84 -9.59 -0.97
N TYR A 473 -13.09 -10.20 -2.10
CA TYR A 473 -13.48 -9.49 -3.30
C TYR A 473 -14.75 -10.11 -3.89
N GLU A 474 -15.73 -9.26 -4.17
CA GLU A 474 -16.97 -9.62 -4.83
C GLU A 474 -17.17 -8.75 -6.08
N SER A 475 -17.26 -9.39 -7.25
CA SER A 475 -17.53 -8.69 -8.50
C SER A 475 -19.02 -8.66 -8.83
N ARG A 476 -19.55 -7.44 -9.03
CA ARG A 476 -20.92 -7.18 -9.42
C ARG A 476 -20.94 -6.30 -10.66
N VAL A 477 -21.47 -6.78 -11.76
CA VAL A 477 -21.47 -6.06 -13.03
C VAL A 477 -22.87 -5.53 -13.35
N ILE A 478 -22.93 -4.26 -13.76
CA ILE A 478 -24.16 -3.61 -14.22
C ILE A 478 -24.38 -4.00 -15.68
N ASN A 479 -25.54 -4.57 -15.99
CA ASN A 479 -25.93 -4.91 -17.36
C ASN A 479 -26.50 -3.67 -18.07
N LEU A 480 -25.91 -3.28 -19.20
CA LEU A 480 -26.23 -2.07 -19.93
C LEU A 480 -26.76 -2.39 -21.34
N LYS A 481 -27.84 -1.75 -21.75
CA LYS A 481 -28.33 -1.73 -23.12
C LYS A 481 -28.21 -0.34 -23.73
N LEU A 482 -27.98 -0.30 -25.04
CA LEU A 482 -27.90 0.92 -25.82
C LEU A 482 -29.20 1.17 -26.59
N ASP A 483 -29.70 2.40 -26.58
CA ASP A 483 -30.90 2.83 -27.29
C ASP A 483 -30.57 3.17 -28.75
N GLU A 484 -31.17 2.45 -29.70
CA GLU A 484 -30.84 2.50 -31.12
C GLU A 484 -31.08 3.90 -31.76
N GLN A 485 -32.13 4.61 -31.34
CA GLN A 485 -32.45 5.95 -31.89
C GLN A 485 -31.42 7.01 -31.43
N SER A 486 -30.97 6.88 -30.20
CA SER A 486 -29.94 7.79 -29.64
C SER A 486 -28.58 7.53 -30.25
N LEU A 487 -28.25 6.28 -30.61
CA LEU A 487 -27.00 5.95 -31.31
C LEU A 487 -26.93 6.64 -32.70
N ARG A 488 -28.03 6.60 -33.46
CA ARG A 488 -28.11 7.27 -34.77
C ARG A 488 -27.93 8.79 -34.68
N ARG A 489 -28.44 9.39 -33.61
CA ARG A 489 -28.25 10.82 -33.36
C ARG A 489 -26.80 11.14 -33.01
N ILE A 490 -26.14 10.29 -32.22
CA ILE A 490 -24.73 10.47 -31.86
C ILE A 490 -23.84 10.42 -33.12
N ASP A 491 -24.05 9.43 -34.00
CA ASP A 491 -23.29 9.28 -35.24
C ASP A 491 -23.47 10.48 -36.19
N ALA A 492 -24.73 10.90 -36.38
CA ALA A 492 -25.03 12.04 -37.24
C ALA A 492 -24.45 13.38 -36.71
N GLU A 493 -24.53 13.63 -35.40
CA GLU A 493 -23.92 14.82 -34.80
C GLU A 493 -22.39 14.74 -34.81
N TYR A 494 -21.82 13.53 -34.69
CA TYR A 494 -20.37 13.33 -34.78
C TYR A 494 -19.85 13.61 -36.17
N ASP A 495 -20.48 13.04 -37.20
CA ASP A 495 -20.07 13.26 -38.59
C ASP A 495 -20.14 14.74 -38.96
N ALA A 496 -21.19 15.48 -38.51
CA ALA A 496 -21.31 16.91 -38.70
C ALA A 496 -20.17 17.71 -37.99
N MET A 497 -19.78 17.30 -36.80
CA MET A 497 -18.67 17.92 -36.06
C MET A 497 -17.28 17.52 -36.62
N ALA A 498 -17.18 16.29 -37.19
CA ALA A 498 -15.93 15.78 -37.74
C ALA A 498 -15.55 16.44 -39.05
N GLU A 499 -16.54 16.91 -39.85
CA GLU A 499 -16.29 17.69 -41.07
C GLU A 499 -15.55 19.01 -40.79
N GLU A 500 -15.71 19.58 -39.58
CA GLU A 500 -15.09 20.86 -39.20
C GLU A 500 -13.82 20.67 -38.32
N ALA A 501 -13.44 19.45 -37.97
CA ALA A 501 -12.33 19.14 -37.04
C ALA A 501 -11.11 18.55 -37.76
N GLU A 502 -9.94 18.66 -37.17
CA GLU A 502 -8.71 17.99 -37.67
C GLU A 502 -8.69 16.49 -37.40
N GLU A 503 -8.09 15.72 -38.32
CA GLU A 503 -7.99 14.25 -38.25
C GLU A 503 -7.43 13.75 -36.91
N TYR A 504 -6.42 14.43 -36.35
CA TYR A 504 -5.86 14.12 -35.03
C TYR A 504 -6.88 14.32 -33.90
N VAL A 505 -7.71 15.39 -33.97
CA VAL A 505 -8.76 15.68 -32.98
C VAL A 505 -9.86 14.61 -33.07
N ILE A 506 -10.17 14.19 -34.30
CA ILE A 506 -11.13 13.12 -34.58
C ILE A 506 -10.63 11.79 -34.00
N GLU A 507 -9.37 11.39 -34.25
CA GLU A 507 -8.79 10.17 -33.70
C GLU A 507 -8.72 10.16 -32.18
N LYS A 508 -8.35 11.29 -31.57
CA LYS A 508 -8.31 11.42 -30.12
C LYS A 508 -9.71 11.40 -29.52
N SER A 509 -10.69 12.04 -30.19
CA SER A 509 -12.10 11.99 -29.78
C SER A 509 -12.64 10.55 -29.87
N LYS A 510 -12.37 9.83 -30.98
CA LYS A 510 -12.75 8.41 -31.15
C LYS A 510 -12.17 7.51 -30.07
N ARG A 511 -10.95 7.75 -29.62
CA ARG A 511 -10.31 7.00 -28.50
C ARG A 511 -10.91 7.29 -27.12
N GLU A 512 -11.43 8.50 -26.91
CA GLU A 512 -12.12 8.91 -25.68
C GLU A 512 -13.65 8.74 -25.75
N TRP A 513 -14.15 8.28 -26.88
CA TRP A 513 -15.56 7.91 -27.05
C TRP A 513 -15.93 6.79 -26.08
N GLY A 514 -16.98 7.04 -25.35
CA GLY A 514 -17.36 6.16 -24.24
C GLY A 514 -16.52 6.43 -23.00
N ARG A 515 -16.19 7.72 -22.73
CA ARG A 515 -15.70 8.06 -21.39
C ARG A 515 -16.67 7.43 -20.39
N LEU A 516 -16.06 6.63 -19.53
CA LEU A 516 -16.74 5.92 -18.44
C LEU A 516 -17.67 6.85 -17.63
N ASP A 517 -17.38 8.17 -17.61
CA ASP A 517 -18.21 9.18 -16.92
C ASP A 517 -19.64 9.30 -17.48
N SER A 518 -19.83 9.17 -18.79
CA SER A 518 -21.15 9.23 -19.41
C SER A 518 -21.94 7.95 -19.16
N ILE A 519 -21.27 6.80 -19.22
CA ILE A 519 -21.86 5.48 -18.99
C ILE A 519 -22.22 5.32 -17.51
N PHE A 520 -21.27 5.62 -16.62
CA PHE A 520 -21.46 5.50 -15.17
C PHE A 520 -22.40 6.58 -14.61
N GLY A 521 -22.50 7.73 -15.28
CA GLY A 521 -23.37 8.83 -14.87
C GLY A 521 -24.81 8.76 -15.42
N ALA A 522 -25.15 7.76 -16.24
CA ALA A 522 -26.51 7.59 -16.76
C ALA A 522 -27.49 7.27 -15.60
N ASP A 523 -28.67 7.88 -15.61
CA ASP A 523 -29.62 7.79 -14.50
C ASP A 523 -30.10 6.36 -14.25
N ALA A 524 -30.31 5.57 -15.30
CA ALA A 524 -30.67 4.16 -15.21
C ALA A 524 -29.54 3.31 -14.59
N THR A 525 -28.28 3.62 -14.94
CA THR A 525 -27.10 2.91 -14.38
C THR A 525 -26.94 3.21 -12.90
N VAL A 526 -27.05 4.49 -12.52
CA VAL A 526 -26.96 4.93 -11.11
C VAL A 526 -28.13 4.36 -10.30
N ALA A 527 -29.34 4.28 -10.87
CA ALA A 527 -30.49 3.69 -10.21
C ALA A 527 -30.26 2.21 -9.87
N SER A 528 -29.84 1.40 -10.86
CA SER A 528 -29.53 -0.03 -10.67
C SER A 528 -28.38 -0.24 -9.69
N LEU A 529 -27.33 0.59 -9.75
CA LEU A 529 -26.23 0.59 -8.78
C LEU A 529 -26.74 0.81 -7.36
N CYS A 530 -27.56 1.85 -7.15
CA CYS A 530 -28.08 2.20 -5.83
C CYS A 530 -29.01 1.12 -5.26
N GLU A 531 -29.86 0.52 -6.13
CA GLU A 531 -30.74 -0.58 -5.75
C GLU A 531 -29.95 -1.79 -5.24
N ASP A 532 -28.88 -2.16 -5.94
CA ASP A 532 -28.04 -3.28 -5.55
C ASP A 532 -27.23 -2.97 -4.28
N ILE A 533 -26.61 -1.79 -4.19
CA ILE A 533 -25.86 -1.38 -2.98
C ILE A 533 -26.77 -1.40 -1.75
N VAL A 534 -27.98 -0.80 -1.85
CA VAL A 534 -28.90 -0.73 -0.72
C VAL A 534 -29.34 -2.14 -0.30
N LYS A 535 -29.72 -2.99 -1.25
CA LYS A 535 -30.11 -4.37 -0.99
C LYS A 535 -28.97 -5.16 -0.35
N HIS A 536 -27.78 -5.14 -0.96
CA HIS A 536 -26.61 -5.85 -0.45
C HIS A 536 -26.21 -5.38 0.96
N TYR A 537 -26.26 -4.06 1.19
CA TYR A 537 -25.96 -3.52 2.50
C TYR A 537 -26.96 -3.95 3.57
N GLU A 538 -28.27 -3.86 3.29
CA GLU A 538 -29.34 -4.23 4.22
C GLU A 538 -29.37 -5.74 4.52
N GLU A 539 -29.14 -6.58 3.52
CA GLU A 539 -29.20 -8.03 3.68
C GLU A 539 -27.96 -8.62 4.35
N PHE A 540 -26.76 -8.08 4.07
CA PHE A 540 -25.51 -8.75 4.42
C PHE A 540 -24.57 -7.92 5.30
N ARG A 541 -24.62 -6.58 5.26
CA ARG A 541 -23.52 -5.74 5.82
C ARG A 541 -23.93 -4.89 7.00
N GLN A 542 -25.16 -4.45 7.14
CA GLN A 542 -25.57 -3.47 8.16
C GLN A 542 -25.43 -3.98 9.60
N TYR A 543 -25.48 -5.29 9.80
CA TYR A 543 -25.34 -5.93 11.13
C TYR A 543 -23.97 -6.58 11.33
N GLU A 544 -23.09 -6.52 10.33
CA GLU A 544 -21.77 -7.05 10.46
C GLU A 544 -20.86 -6.03 11.15
N GLN A 545 -20.30 -6.42 12.28
CA GLN A 545 -19.46 -5.56 13.09
C GLN A 545 -20.17 -4.24 13.47
N THR A 546 -19.66 -3.11 12.99
CA THR A 546 -20.21 -1.78 13.18
C THR A 546 -21.09 -1.31 12.03
N GLY A 547 -21.25 -2.11 10.98
CA GLY A 547 -22.03 -1.78 9.80
C GLY A 547 -21.43 -0.65 8.96
N LYS A 548 -20.14 -0.32 9.10
CA LYS A 548 -19.51 0.78 8.35
C LYS A 548 -19.17 0.37 6.93
N ALA A 549 -19.58 1.22 5.98
CA ALA A 549 -19.33 1.03 4.57
C ALA A 549 -18.89 2.33 3.89
N MET A 550 -18.11 2.21 2.81
CA MET A 550 -17.64 3.30 1.97
C MET A 550 -18.01 3.05 0.52
N ILE A 551 -18.63 4.02 -0.13
CA ILE A 551 -18.95 3.99 -1.56
C ILE A 551 -17.97 4.91 -2.29
N VAL A 552 -17.16 4.34 -3.19
CA VAL A 552 -16.20 5.09 -4.00
C VAL A 552 -16.84 5.41 -5.33
N ALA A 553 -17.26 6.65 -5.52
CA ALA A 553 -17.91 7.12 -6.73
C ALA A 553 -16.89 7.56 -7.79
N TYR A 554 -17.22 7.37 -9.06
CA TYR A 554 -16.37 7.70 -10.20
C TYR A 554 -16.00 9.20 -10.25
N SER A 555 -16.99 10.07 -10.06
CA SER A 555 -16.83 11.52 -10.12
C SER A 555 -17.74 12.25 -9.13
N ARG A 556 -17.48 13.53 -8.88
CA ARG A 556 -18.28 14.36 -7.97
C ARG A 556 -19.76 14.44 -8.34
N PRO A 557 -20.12 14.64 -9.64
CA PRO A 557 -21.53 14.61 -10.06
C PRO A 557 -22.21 13.26 -9.77
N ILE A 558 -21.50 12.15 -10.01
CA ILE A 558 -22.03 10.80 -9.75
C ILE A 558 -22.19 10.56 -8.24
N ALA A 559 -21.27 11.05 -7.41
CA ALA A 559 -21.39 10.95 -5.96
C ALA A 559 -22.67 11.61 -5.43
N ILE A 560 -23.02 12.81 -5.95
CA ILE A 560 -24.26 13.50 -5.59
C ILE A 560 -25.49 12.73 -6.12
N LYS A 561 -25.44 12.18 -7.34
CA LYS A 561 -26.52 11.36 -7.88
C LYS A 561 -26.77 10.11 -7.01
N ILE A 562 -25.72 9.39 -6.64
CA ILE A 562 -25.81 8.23 -5.74
C ILE A 562 -26.43 8.63 -4.40
N TYR A 563 -25.96 9.72 -3.79
CA TYR A 563 -26.48 10.22 -2.52
C TYR A 563 -27.98 10.52 -2.59
N ARG A 564 -28.42 11.27 -3.59
CA ARG A 564 -29.83 11.61 -3.78
C ARG A 564 -30.67 10.37 -4.02
N ARG A 565 -30.21 9.49 -4.92
CA ARG A 565 -30.93 8.28 -5.25
C ARG A 565 -31.12 7.33 -4.06
N ILE A 566 -30.08 7.16 -3.24
CA ILE A 566 -30.19 6.34 -2.02
C ILE A 566 -31.19 6.99 -1.03
N LEU A 567 -31.16 8.31 -0.85
CA LEU A 567 -32.12 8.98 0.03
C LEU A 567 -33.55 8.97 -0.49
N GLU A 568 -33.78 9.01 -1.80
CA GLU A 568 -35.10 8.78 -2.40
C GLU A 568 -35.64 7.38 -2.06
N MET A 569 -34.78 6.36 -2.12
CA MET A 569 -35.15 4.98 -1.79
C MET A 569 -35.29 4.74 -0.28
N ARG A 570 -34.47 5.40 0.52
CA ARG A 570 -34.37 5.25 1.97
C ARG A 570 -34.27 6.61 2.68
N PRO A 571 -35.36 7.37 2.79
CA PRO A 571 -35.34 8.70 3.43
C PRO A 571 -34.84 8.66 4.87
N VAL A 572 -35.04 7.53 5.56
CA VAL A 572 -34.61 7.30 6.96
C VAL A 572 -33.08 7.21 7.10
N TRP A 573 -32.34 7.12 6.00
CA TRP A 573 -30.88 7.07 6.01
C TRP A 573 -30.22 8.48 6.01
N SER A 574 -30.98 9.55 6.15
CA SER A 574 -30.43 10.91 6.18
C SER A 574 -29.30 11.12 7.19
N ASP A 575 -29.38 10.48 8.36
CA ASP A 575 -28.32 10.53 9.38
C ASP A 575 -27.26 9.41 9.22
N LYS A 576 -27.58 8.38 8.45
CA LYS A 576 -26.75 7.20 8.23
C LYS A 576 -25.78 7.36 7.07
N LEU A 577 -26.12 8.24 6.12
CA LEU A 577 -25.41 8.44 4.85
C LEU A 577 -24.85 9.87 4.75
N ALA A 578 -23.58 10.03 4.34
CA ALA A 578 -22.99 11.33 4.07
C ALA A 578 -22.09 11.32 2.82
N VAL A 579 -21.83 12.51 2.25
CA VAL A 579 -20.90 12.70 1.14
C VAL A 579 -19.65 13.43 1.63
N VAL A 580 -18.47 12.88 1.30
CA VAL A 580 -17.18 13.49 1.63
C VAL A 580 -16.35 13.65 0.37
N MET A 581 -16.27 14.88 -0.10
CA MET A 581 -15.48 15.24 -1.29
C MET A 581 -15.02 16.70 -1.24
N THR A 582 -14.11 17.06 -2.14
CA THR A 582 -13.64 18.45 -2.25
C THR A 582 -14.76 19.38 -2.68
N SER A 583 -14.81 20.59 -2.12
CA SER A 583 -15.69 21.67 -2.59
C SER A 583 -14.98 22.54 -3.64
N GLY A 584 -15.72 23.05 -4.60
CA GLY A 584 -15.22 23.96 -5.64
C GLY A 584 -15.99 25.29 -5.67
N ASN A 585 -15.32 26.37 -6.06
CA ASN A 585 -15.95 27.70 -6.13
C ASN A 585 -17.12 27.78 -7.14
N LYS A 586 -17.17 26.83 -8.08
CA LYS A 586 -18.21 26.74 -9.13
C LYS A 586 -19.29 25.71 -8.82
N ASP A 587 -19.30 25.13 -7.62
CA ASP A 587 -20.30 24.12 -7.26
C ASP A 587 -21.69 24.76 -7.12
N PRO A 588 -22.76 24.09 -7.58
CA PRO A 588 -24.14 24.49 -7.36
C PRO A 588 -24.44 24.68 -5.85
N GLU A 589 -25.37 25.55 -5.52
CA GLU A 589 -25.70 25.86 -4.12
C GLU A 589 -26.23 24.64 -3.35
N ASP A 590 -27.01 23.81 -4.01
CA ASP A 590 -27.53 22.54 -3.48
C ASP A 590 -26.43 21.51 -3.19
N TRP A 591 -25.34 21.52 -3.97
CA TRP A 591 -24.15 20.69 -3.67
C TRP A 591 -23.41 21.20 -2.43
N ARG A 592 -23.27 22.52 -2.31
CA ARG A 592 -22.60 23.12 -1.15
C ARG A 592 -23.31 22.78 0.17
N ALA A 593 -24.65 22.70 0.13
CA ALA A 593 -25.44 22.28 1.28
C ALA A 593 -25.14 20.81 1.68
N ILE A 594 -24.90 19.92 0.72
CA ILE A 594 -24.60 18.50 0.95
C ILE A 594 -23.15 18.30 1.39
N ILE A 595 -22.19 18.95 0.72
CA ILE A 595 -20.74 18.77 0.94
C ILE A 595 -20.29 19.47 2.23
N GLY A 596 -20.87 20.63 2.52
CA GLY A 596 -20.47 21.48 3.64
C GLY A 596 -19.07 22.10 3.49
N ASN A 597 -18.63 22.74 4.56
CA ASN A 597 -17.30 23.33 4.67
C ASN A 597 -16.32 22.37 5.36
N ASP A 598 -15.07 22.80 5.56
CA ASP A 598 -14.05 21.95 6.19
C ASP A 598 -14.35 21.58 7.65
N SER A 599 -15.05 22.45 8.39
CA SER A 599 -15.51 22.13 9.74
C SER A 599 -16.55 21.03 9.72
N HIS A 600 -17.47 21.05 8.76
CA HIS A 600 -18.45 19.97 8.56
C HIS A 600 -17.78 18.64 8.22
N LYS A 601 -16.76 18.65 7.34
CA LYS A 601 -15.99 17.44 6.98
C LYS A 601 -15.25 16.86 8.20
N LYS A 602 -14.69 17.70 9.07
CA LYS A 602 -14.07 17.27 10.34
C LYS A 602 -15.09 16.66 11.30
N GLU A 603 -16.31 17.21 11.35
CA GLU A 603 -17.39 16.64 12.14
C GLU A 603 -17.85 15.28 11.58
N LEU A 604 -17.99 15.14 10.26
CA LEU A 604 -18.27 13.85 9.61
C LEU A 604 -17.16 12.82 9.88
N GLU A 605 -15.90 13.25 9.87
CA GLU A 605 -14.77 12.39 10.22
C GLU A 605 -14.89 11.86 11.65
N LYS A 606 -15.16 12.74 12.61
CA LYS A 606 -15.34 12.38 14.02
C LYS A 606 -16.49 11.41 14.20
N ARG A 607 -17.65 11.70 13.59
CA ARG A 607 -18.83 10.84 13.62
C ARG A 607 -18.58 9.49 12.97
N PHE A 608 -17.87 9.44 11.83
CA PHE A 608 -17.59 8.18 11.16
C PHE A 608 -16.54 7.33 11.88
N LYS A 609 -15.62 7.94 12.66
CA LYS A 609 -14.70 7.22 13.55
C LYS A 609 -15.40 6.66 14.79
N ASP A 610 -16.44 7.31 15.27
CA ASP A 610 -17.25 6.85 16.40
C ASP A 610 -18.11 5.65 15.97
N ASN A 611 -17.94 4.51 16.64
CA ASN A 611 -18.66 3.28 16.33
C ASN A 611 -20.13 3.32 16.78
N ASP A 612 -20.47 4.16 17.75
CA ASP A 612 -21.84 4.32 18.28
C ASP A 612 -22.65 5.36 17.51
N SER A 613 -21.98 6.15 16.66
CA SER A 613 -22.64 7.15 15.80
C SER A 613 -23.62 6.51 14.80
N SER A 614 -24.70 7.24 14.48
CA SER A 614 -25.66 6.89 13.43
C SER A 614 -25.05 6.86 12.02
N LEU A 615 -23.96 7.61 11.76
CA LEU A 615 -23.28 7.66 10.46
C LEU A 615 -22.53 6.36 10.19
N LYS A 616 -23.05 5.58 9.25
CA LYS A 616 -22.50 4.25 8.88
C LYS A 616 -21.99 4.18 7.44
N ILE A 617 -22.50 4.99 6.52
CA ILE A 617 -22.16 4.93 5.11
C ILE A 617 -21.63 6.28 4.66
N VAL A 618 -20.48 6.28 3.97
CA VAL A 618 -19.92 7.48 3.36
C VAL A 618 -19.70 7.30 1.88
N ILE A 619 -20.04 8.33 1.09
CA ILE A 619 -19.77 8.39 -0.34
C ILE A 619 -18.56 9.29 -0.55
N VAL A 620 -17.52 8.77 -1.19
CA VAL A 620 -16.28 9.49 -1.45
C VAL A 620 -15.92 9.44 -2.94
N VAL A 621 -15.06 10.34 -3.39
CA VAL A 621 -14.49 10.29 -4.75
C VAL A 621 -12.99 9.98 -4.68
N ASP A 622 -12.22 10.82 -3.97
CA ASP A 622 -10.78 10.66 -3.75
C ASP A 622 -10.40 10.89 -2.28
N MET A 623 -11.16 11.76 -1.58
CA MET A 623 -10.96 12.01 -0.16
C MET A 623 -11.20 10.73 0.66
N TRP A 624 -10.43 10.56 1.72
CA TRP A 624 -10.45 9.41 2.62
C TRP A 624 -9.98 8.08 2.02
N LEU A 625 -9.74 8.00 0.71
CA LEU A 625 -9.08 6.83 0.10
C LEU A 625 -7.62 6.73 0.54
N THR A 626 -7.00 7.87 0.87
CA THR A 626 -5.63 7.96 1.37
C THR A 626 -5.60 8.73 2.70
N GLY A 627 -4.74 8.33 3.63
CA GLY A 627 -4.50 9.05 4.87
C GLY A 627 -5.61 9.01 5.93
N PHE A 628 -6.71 8.31 5.68
CA PHE A 628 -7.84 8.20 6.60
C PHE A 628 -7.88 6.81 7.25
N ASP A 629 -7.96 6.74 8.57
CA ASP A 629 -7.93 5.48 9.31
C ASP A 629 -9.20 5.27 10.14
N VAL A 630 -9.95 4.21 9.80
CA VAL A 630 -11.11 3.72 10.53
C VAL A 630 -11.05 2.19 10.54
N PRO A 631 -10.46 1.58 11.56
CA PRO A 631 -10.26 0.13 11.64
C PRO A 631 -11.57 -0.67 11.53
N SER A 632 -12.67 -0.11 12.00
CA SER A 632 -14.01 -0.73 11.95
C SER A 632 -14.67 -0.69 10.57
N LEU A 633 -14.08 -0.04 9.55
CA LEU A 633 -14.60 -0.07 8.18
C LEU A 633 -14.47 -1.48 7.60
N SER A 634 -15.59 -2.12 7.28
CA SER A 634 -15.64 -3.53 6.82
C SER A 634 -15.96 -3.70 5.35
N THR A 635 -16.61 -2.72 4.71
CA THR A 635 -17.12 -2.87 3.34
C THR A 635 -16.77 -1.65 2.49
N MET A 636 -16.30 -1.90 1.25
CA MET A 636 -16.06 -0.87 0.25
C MET A 636 -16.77 -1.23 -1.05
N TYR A 637 -17.67 -0.37 -1.50
CA TYR A 637 -18.34 -0.45 -2.79
C TYR A 637 -17.58 0.39 -3.80
N VAL A 638 -17.02 -0.22 -4.85
CA VAL A 638 -16.15 0.44 -5.81
C VAL A 638 -16.91 0.69 -7.11
N TYR A 639 -17.21 1.94 -7.36
CA TYR A 639 -17.79 2.43 -8.61
C TYR A 639 -16.85 3.44 -9.29
N LYS A 640 -15.54 3.11 -9.29
CA LYS A 640 -14.48 3.92 -9.88
C LYS A 640 -13.35 3.02 -10.38
N PRO A 641 -12.97 3.09 -11.67
CA PRO A 641 -11.76 2.39 -12.14
C PRO A 641 -10.52 2.88 -11.38
N MET A 642 -9.89 1.98 -10.69
CA MET A 642 -8.67 2.25 -9.93
C MET A 642 -7.60 1.23 -10.31
N SER A 643 -6.33 1.62 -10.27
CA SER A 643 -5.20 0.74 -10.58
C SER A 643 -3.98 1.10 -9.74
N GLY A 644 -3.01 0.18 -9.65
CA GLY A 644 -1.74 0.39 -8.98
C GLY A 644 -1.90 0.89 -7.53
N HIS A 645 -1.13 1.91 -7.17
CA HIS A 645 -1.09 2.46 -5.82
C HIS A 645 -2.43 2.97 -5.30
N ASN A 646 -3.21 3.66 -6.12
CA ASN A 646 -4.49 4.22 -5.71
C ASN A 646 -5.47 3.12 -5.29
N LEU A 647 -5.49 2.00 -6.03
CA LEU A 647 -6.31 0.85 -5.70
C LEU A 647 -5.88 0.22 -4.38
N MET A 648 -4.58 -0.02 -4.19
CA MET A 648 -4.06 -0.65 -2.97
C MET A 648 -4.25 0.25 -1.74
N GLN A 649 -4.10 1.57 -1.88
CA GLN A 649 -4.37 2.52 -0.81
C GLN A 649 -5.85 2.54 -0.40
N ALA A 650 -6.75 2.43 -1.36
CA ALA A 650 -8.19 2.31 -1.08
C ALA A 650 -8.51 1.00 -0.35
N ILE A 651 -8.00 -0.14 -0.83
CA ILE A 651 -8.21 -1.45 -0.23
C ILE A 651 -7.65 -1.53 1.20
N ALA A 652 -6.52 -0.89 1.45
CA ALA A 652 -5.94 -0.82 2.78
C ALA A 652 -6.83 -0.12 3.83
N ARG A 653 -7.96 0.47 3.43
CA ARG A 653 -8.96 1.02 4.38
C ARG A 653 -9.80 -0.08 5.01
N VAL A 654 -10.05 -1.19 4.31
CA VAL A 654 -10.87 -2.31 4.81
C VAL A 654 -10.07 -3.47 5.39
N ASN A 655 -8.74 -3.50 5.25
CA ASN A 655 -7.89 -4.58 5.75
C ASN A 655 -7.36 -4.39 7.19
N ARG A 656 -7.86 -3.41 7.92
CA ARG A 656 -7.43 -3.12 9.29
C ARG A 656 -7.91 -4.17 10.29
N VAL A 657 -7.09 -4.43 11.30
CA VAL A 657 -7.46 -5.24 12.45
C VAL A 657 -8.44 -4.46 13.33
N PHE A 658 -9.56 -5.08 13.67
CA PHE A 658 -10.55 -4.51 14.58
C PHE A 658 -11.39 -5.63 15.20
N GLY A 659 -11.24 -5.86 16.51
CA GLY A 659 -11.95 -6.91 17.23
C GLY A 659 -11.85 -8.28 16.53
N ASP A 660 -12.99 -8.93 16.38
CA ASP A 660 -13.15 -10.24 15.72
C ASP A 660 -13.34 -10.16 14.20
N LYS A 661 -13.10 -8.99 13.58
CA LYS A 661 -13.19 -8.80 12.13
C LYS A 661 -12.32 -9.81 11.37
N GLN A 662 -12.94 -10.67 10.57
CA GLN A 662 -12.26 -11.71 9.80
C GLN A 662 -11.59 -11.19 8.54
N GLY A 663 -12.10 -10.12 7.94
CA GLY A 663 -11.55 -9.48 6.76
C GLY A 663 -12.33 -8.28 6.29
N GLY A 664 -11.83 -7.60 5.27
CA GLY A 664 -12.54 -6.51 4.57
C GLY A 664 -13.18 -7.02 3.29
N LEU A 665 -14.33 -6.47 2.90
CA LEU A 665 -15.00 -6.79 1.64
C LEU A 665 -14.90 -5.62 0.67
N VAL A 666 -14.44 -5.91 -0.55
CA VAL A 666 -14.46 -4.99 -1.69
C VAL A 666 -15.50 -5.51 -2.69
N VAL A 667 -16.55 -4.72 -2.90
CA VAL A 667 -17.61 -4.99 -3.88
C VAL A 667 -17.37 -4.13 -5.11
N ASP A 668 -17.13 -4.75 -6.25
CA ASP A 668 -16.65 -4.09 -7.47
C ASP A 668 -17.76 -4.07 -8.54
N TYR A 669 -18.12 -2.88 -8.98
CA TYR A 669 -19.12 -2.64 -10.03
C TYR A 669 -18.52 -2.28 -11.39
N VAL A 670 -17.19 -2.14 -11.49
CA VAL A 670 -16.50 -1.62 -12.68
C VAL A 670 -15.44 -2.55 -13.25
N GLY A 671 -15.22 -3.73 -12.64
CA GLY A 671 -14.29 -4.73 -13.13
C GLY A 671 -12.82 -4.43 -12.82
N ILE A 672 -12.51 -4.00 -11.58
CA ILE A 672 -11.13 -3.73 -11.15
C ILE A 672 -10.32 -5.00 -10.82
N ALA A 673 -10.90 -6.18 -10.91
CA ALA A 673 -10.25 -7.45 -10.53
C ALA A 673 -8.85 -7.63 -11.12
N SER A 674 -8.64 -7.30 -12.41
CA SER A 674 -7.31 -7.41 -13.04
C SER A 674 -6.32 -6.36 -12.54
N ALA A 675 -6.80 -5.14 -12.34
CA ALA A 675 -5.99 -4.07 -11.79
C ALA A 675 -5.60 -4.39 -10.34
N LEU A 676 -6.52 -5.01 -9.59
CA LEU A 676 -6.27 -5.49 -8.23
C LEU A 676 -5.19 -6.57 -8.21
N LYS A 677 -5.28 -7.56 -9.10
CA LYS A 677 -4.28 -8.62 -9.21
C LYS A 677 -2.91 -8.10 -9.59
N THR A 678 -2.85 -7.26 -10.63
CA THR A 678 -1.59 -6.63 -11.03
C THR A 678 -0.99 -5.84 -9.88
N ALA A 679 -1.82 -5.06 -9.18
CA ALA A 679 -1.36 -4.31 -8.03
C ALA A 679 -0.94 -5.23 -6.88
N MET A 680 -1.68 -6.29 -6.56
CA MET A 680 -1.29 -7.27 -5.53
C MET A 680 -0.01 -8.00 -5.89
N ASN A 681 0.19 -8.43 -7.13
CA ASN A 681 1.43 -9.03 -7.60
C ASN A 681 2.62 -8.08 -7.50
N ASP A 682 2.39 -6.79 -7.75
CA ASP A 682 3.41 -5.77 -7.51
C ASP A 682 3.75 -5.59 -6.01
N TYR A 683 2.82 -5.92 -5.12
CA TYR A 683 2.96 -5.85 -3.67
C TYR A 683 3.54 -7.11 -3.02
N THR A 684 3.71 -8.21 -3.75
CA THR A 684 4.39 -9.41 -3.28
C THR A 684 5.83 -9.42 -3.78
N TYR A 685 6.76 -9.22 -2.89
CA TYR A 685 8.20 -9.09 -3.22
C TYR A 685 8.88 -10.40 -3.56
N ARG A 686 8.36 -11.54 -3.07
CA ARG A 686 9.01 -12.86 -3.16
C ARG A 686 9.28 -13.34 -4.59
N ASP A 687 8.51 -12.85 -5.59
CA ASP A 687 8.71 -13.21 -7.01
C ASP A 687 9.76 -12.36 -7.74
N ARG A 688 10.30 -11.29 -7.13
CA ARG A 688 11.23 -10.35 -7.80
C ARG A 688 12.71 -10.69 -7.68
N LYS A 689 13.10 -11.65 -6.86
CA LYS A 689 14.52 -12.05 -6.69
C LYS A 689 15.19 -12.60 -7.98
N ASN A 690 14.41 -12.91 -9.03
CA ASN A 690 14.89 -13.48 -10.28
C ASN A 690 15.10 -12.49 -11.42
N TYR A 691 14.82 -11.19 -11.25
CA TYR A 691 15.11 -10.19 -12.27
C TYR A 691 16.43 -9.50 -11.93
N GLY A 692 17.46 -9.90 -12.67
CA GLY A 692 18.81 -9.35 -12.55
C GLY A 692 18.83 -7.83 -12.63
N ASP A 693 19.79 -7.27 -11.93
CA ASP A 693 20.20 -5.87 -11.88
C ASP A 693 20.59 -5.35 -13.27
N THR A 694 19.60 -5.00 -14.09
CA THR A 694 19.85 -4.17 -15.27
C THR A 694 19.65 -2.72 -14.84
N ASP A 695 20.76 -2.01 -14.68
CA ASP A 695 20.81 -0.55 -14.48
C ASP A 695 20.22 0.12 -15.74
N VAL A 696 18.92 0.31 -15.73
CA VAL A 696 18.17 0.80 -16.89
C VAL A 696 18.46 2.26 -17.17
N ALA A 697 18.88 3.05 -16.17
CA ALA A 697 19.33 4.40 -16.42
C ALA A 697 20.57 4.39 -17.33
N LYS A 698 21.53 3.49 -17.06
CA LYS A 698 22.71 3.29 -17.94
C LYS A 698 22.35 2.73 -19.32
N THR A 699 21.30 1.92 -19.43
CA THR A 699 20.83 1.40 -20.72
C THR A 699 20.07 2.46 -21.52
N ALA A 700 19.29 3.33 -20.86
CA ALA A 700 18.51 4.37 -21.51
C ALA A 700 19.32 5.64 -21.85
N TYR A 701 20.45 5.90 -21.17
CA TYR A 701 21.27 7.09 -21.37
C TYR A 701 21.85 7.23 -22.80
N PRO A 702 22.41 6.18 -23.44
CA PRO A 702 22.85 6.26 -24.83
C PRO A 702 21.70 6.58 -25.80
N GLU A 703 20.50 6.04 -25.55
CA GLU A 703 19.36 6.34 -26.40
C GLU A 703 18.85 7.77 -26.19
N PHE A 704 18.88 8.27 -24.97
CA PHE A 704 18.62 9.68 -24.66
C PHE A 704 19.57 10.60 -25.40
N GLN A 705 20.89 10.34 -25.35
CA GLN A 705 21.90 11.15 -26.06
C GLN A 705 21.63 11.17 -27.57
N LYS A 706 21.39 10.00 -28.16
CA LYS A 706 21.03 9.87 -29.57
C LYS A 706 19.80 10.68 -29.96
N LYS A 707 18.71 10.63 -29.16
CA LYS A 707 17.50 11.41 -29.42
C LYS A 707 17.69 12.90 -29.22
N LEU A 708 18.53 13.30 -28.25
CA LEU A 708 18.90 14.68 -28.03
C LEU A 708 19.65 15.25 -29.25
N ASP A 709 20.62 14.49 -29.76
CA ASP A 709 21.39 14.88 -30.97
C ASP A 709 20.49 14.96 -32.21
N VAL A 710 19.55 14.02 -32.39
CA VAL A 710 18.55 14.07 -33.47
C VAL A 710 17.70 15.35 -33.38
N CYS A 711 17.25 15.73 -32.16
CA CYS A 711 16.48 16.97 -32.00
C CYS A 711 17.32 18.22 -32.28
N ARG A 712 18.61 18.23 -31.92
CA ARG A 712 19.57 19.28 -32.29
C ARG A 712 19.72 19.41 -33.81
N ASP A 713 19.92 18.29 -34.49
CA ASP A 713 20.06 18.26 -35.94
C ASP A 713 18.80 18.75 -36.65
N LEU A 714 17.60 18.36 -36.15
CA LEU A 714 16.32 18.84 -36.70
C LEU A 714 16.12 20.33 -36.49
N MET A 715 16.68 20.92 -35.42
CA MET A 715 16.66 22.36 -35.14
C MET A 715 17.87 23.12 -35.72
N TYR A 716 18.73 22.44 -36.48
CA TYR A 716 19.91 23.07 -37.09
C TYR A 716 19.52 24.29 -37.95
N GLY A 717 20.21 25.40 -37.73
CA GLY A 717 19.93 26.68 -38.37
C GLY A 717 19.06 27.64 -37.55
N PHE A 718 18.54 27.22 -36.40
CA PHE A 718 17.86 28.08 -35.42
C PHE A 718 18.69 28.15 -34.12
N ASP A 719 18.95 29.43 -33.69
CA ASP A 719 19.64 29.69 -32.43
C ASP A 719 18.65 29.79 -31.28
N TYR A 720 18.62 28.73 -30.41
CA TYR A 720 17.84 28.72 -29.19
C TYR A 720 18.66 29.00 -27.92
N GLY A 721 19.88 29.50 -28.07
CA GLY A 721 20.79 29.81 -26.94
C GLY A 721 20.18 30.74 -25.90
N ALA A 722 19.27 31.62 -26.28
CA ALA A 722 18.53 32.51 -25.37
C ALA A 722 17.67 31.73 -24.33
N PHE A 723 17.31 30.48 -24.61
CA PHE A 723 16.55 29.64 -23.68
C PHE A 723 17.33 29.29 -22.42
N PHE A 724 18.66 29.19 -22.50
CA PHE A 724 19.54 28.93 -21.34
C PHE A 724 19.76 30.16 -20.47
N GLY A 725 19.32 31.33 -20.89
CA GLY A 725 19.40 32.58 -20.13
C GLY A 725 18.52 32.60 -18.88
N LYS A 726 18.65 33.65 -18.07
CA LYS A 726 17.86 33.85 -16.83
C LYS A 726 16.50 34.52 -17.07
N SER A 727 16.27 35.14 -18.23
CA SER A 727 15.03 35.86 -18.54
C SER A 727 13.92 34.95 -19.04
N ASP A 728 12.81 34.87 -18.30
CA ASP A 728 11.64 34.07 -18.70
C ASP A 728 11.00 34.58 -20.02
N LEU A 729 11.10 35.87 -20.29
CA LEU A 729 10.64 36.46 -21.56
C LEU A 729 11.51 35.98 -22.73
N GLU A 730 12.83 35.93 -22.58
CA GLU A 730 13.74 35.42 -23.62
C GLU A 730 13.52 33.95 -23.89
N ARG A 731 13.30 33.14 -22.83
CA ARG A 731 12.93 31.73 -22.96
C ARG A 731 11.63 31.54 -23.75
N ALA A 732 10.58 32.33 -23.43
CA ALA A 732 9.32 32.30 -24.16
C ALA A 732 9.50 32.64 -25.63
N LYS A 733 10.30 33.69 -25.96
CA LYS A 733 10.63 34.07 -27.32
C LYS A 733 11.41 33.00 -28.07
N ALA A 734 12.36 32.32 -27.39
CA ALA A 734 13.13 31.21 -27.97
C ALA A 734 12.21 30.04 -28.33
N ILE A 735 11.23 29.68 -27.47
CA ILE A 735 10.24 28.65 -27.77
C ILE A 735 9.37 29.02 -28.95
N SER A 736 8.81 30.25 -28.95
CA SER A 736 7.95 30.74 -30.05
C SER A 736 8.72 30.79 -31.37
N GLY A 737 9.96 31.28 -31.37
CA GLY A 737 10.83 31.26 -32.52
C GLY A 737 11.16 29.87 -33.05
N GLY A 738 11.35 28.88 -32.16
CA GLY A 738 11.51 27.47 -32.52
C GLY A 738 10.26 26.89 -33.19
N VAL A 739 9.09 27.27 -32.72
CA VAL A 739 7.81 26.88 -33.35
C VAL A 739 7.69 27.46 -34.73
N ASP A 740 7.93 28.78 -34.90
CA ASP A 740 7.86 29.48 -36.19
C ASP A 740 8.87 28.88 -37.18
N PHE A 741 10.08 28.56 -36.72
CA PHE A 741 11.11 27.92 -37.52
C PHE A 741 10.66 26.56 -38.04
N MET A 742 10.01 25.74 -37.23
CA MET A 742 9.49 24.41 -37.57
C MET A 742 8.22 24.49 -38.42
N GLN A 743 7.48 25.59 -38.37
CA GLN A 743 6.27 25.79 -39.17
C GLN A 743 6.53 26.38 -40.56
N SER A 744 7.77 26.70 -40.89
CA SER A 744 8.11 27.21 -42.22
C SER A 744 7.70 26.21 -43.31
N PRO A 745 7.21 26.67 -44.49
CA PRO A 745 6.71 25.79 -45.55
C PRO A 745 7.72 24.71 -46.02
N GLU A 746 8.98 25.07 -45.94
CA GLU A 746 10.11 24.18 -46.35
C GLU A 746 10.38 23.05 -45.37
N ARG A 747 9.80 23.10 -44.18
CA ARG A 747 10.07 22.14 -43.07
C ARG A 747 8.88 21.28 -42.67
N MET A 748 7.84 21.19 -43.47
CA MET A 748 6.62 20.41 -43.12
C MET A 748 6.89 18.94 -42.79
N GLU A 749 7.76 18.26 -43.54
CA GLU A 749 8.15 16.87 -43.23
C GLU A 749 9.08 16.80 -42.04
N THR A 750 10.00 17.74 -41.90
CA THR A 750 10.90 17.85 -40.74
C THR A 750 10.12 18.08 -39.44
N LYS A 751 9.02 18.88 -39.49
CA LYS A 751 8.14 19.11 -38.34
C LYS A 751 7.48 17.84 -37.84
N LYS A 752 6.97 16.98 -38.71
CA LYS A 752 6.37 15.68 -38.32
C LYS A 752 7.39 14.79 -37.65
N LEU A 753 8.60 14.72 -38.23
CA LEU A 753 9.71 13.95 -37.66
C LEU A 753 10.12 14.51 -36.30
N TYR A 754 10.23 15.82 -36.17
CA TYR A 754 10.57 16.51 -34.92
C TYR A 754 9.56 16.21 -33.80
N ILE A 755 8.26 16.29 -34.07
CA ILE A 755 7.22 15.96 -33.08
C ILE A 755 7.39 14.52 -32.54
N LYS A 756 7.72 13.57 -33.43
CA LYS A 756 7.96 12.17 -33.08
C LYS A 756 9.23 12.01 -32.24
N GLU A 757 10.35 12.57 -32.70
CA GLU A 757 11.65 12.38 -32.07
C GLU A 757 11.73 13.10 -30.70
N ALA A 758 11.14 14.28 -30.56
CA ALA A 758 11.04 14.98 -29.28
C ALA A 758 10.14 14.24 -28.27
N LEU A 759 9.12 13.52 -28.72
CA LEU A 759 8.35 12.61 -27.86
C LEU A 759 9.20 11.43 -27.37
N LEU A 760 10.00 10.82 -28.26
CA LEU A 760 10.92 9.73 -27.89
C LEU A 760 12.03 10.21 -26.95
N LEU A 761 12.54 11.43 -27.16
CA LEU A 761 13.50 12.08 -26.26
C LEU A 761 12.92 12.20 -24.85
N ARG A 762 11.68 12.68 -24.71
CA ARG A 762 10.97 12.75 -23.44
C ARG A 762 10.83 11.40 -22.75
N GLN A 763 10.50 10.36 -23.51
CA GLN A 763 10.41 8.99 -22.98
C GLN A 763 11.76 8.48 -22.46
N ALA A 764 12.85 8.70 -23.22
CA ALA A 764 14.19 8.35 -22.80
C ALA A 764 14.65 9.18 -21.59
N LEU A 765 14.34 10.48 -21.56
CA LEU A 765 14.59 11.38 -20.43
C LEU A 765 14.03 10.83 -19.12
N SER A 766 12.78 10.36 -19.15
CA SER A 766 12.11 9.81 -17.94
C SER A 766 12.79 8.57 -17.34
N LEU A 767 13.66 7.89 -18.13
CA LEU A 767 14.33 6.66 -17.74
C LEU A 767 15.78 6.87 -17.24
N CYS A 768 16.42 8.01 -17.54
CA CYS A 768 17.84 8.25 -17.24
C CYS A 768 18.15 9.60 -16.58
N GLN A 769 17.17 10.28 -16.00
CA GLN A 769 17.30 11.62 -15.43
C GLN A 769 18.42 11.79 -14.41
N SER A 770 18.72 10.74 -13.63
CA SER A 770 19.79 10.74 -12.62
C SER A 770 21.18 10.90 -13.21
N LEU A 771 21.37 10.49 -14.47
CA LEU A 771 22.68 10.52 -15.16
C LEU A 771 22.90 11.83 -15.95
N LEU A 772 21.90 12.69 -16.04
CA LEU A 772 21.93 13.90 -16.86
C LEU A 772 22.45 15.11 -16.08
N ASN A 773 23.28 15.91 -16.75
CA ASN A 773 23.65 17.21 -16.24
C ASN A 773 22.52 18.25 -16.41
N TYR A 774 22.68 19.41 -15.83
CA TYR A 774 21.69 20.50 -15.86
C TYR A 774 21.36 20.95 -17.29
N GLU A 775 22.41 21.15 -18.14
CA GLU A 775 22.28 21.61 -19.50
C GLU A 775 21.46 20.64 -20.36
N GLN A 776 21.74 19.36 -20.29
CA GLN A 776 21.02 18.31 -21.02
C GLN A 776 19.52 18.28 -20.65
N ARG A 777 19.20 18.49 -19.37
CA ARG A 777 17.81 18.50 -18.90
C ARG A 777 17.05 19.73 -19.41
N ILE A 778 17.66 20.92 -19.33
CA ILE A 778 17.08 22.18 -19.82
C ILE A 778 16.90 22.12 -21.33
N GLU A 779 17.85 21.60 -22.06
CA GLU A 779 17.77 21.47 -23.51
C GLU A 779 16.66 20.50 -23.94
N ALA A 780 16.55 19.36 -23.28
CA ALA A 780 15.43 18.44 -23.52
C ALA A 780 14.07 19.09 -23.18
N ALA A 781 14.00 19.90 -22.12
CA ALA A 781 12.81 20.65 -21.78
C ALA A 781 12.44 21.71 -22.84
N TYR A 782 13.44 22.33 -23.48
CA TYR A 782 13.21 23.21 -24.62
C TYR A 782 12.54 22.47 -25.79
N PHE A 783 13.12 21.33 -26.22
CA PHE A 783 12.55 20.58 -27.33
C PHE A 783 11.13 20.07 -27.06
N GLU A 784 10.84 19.68 -25.81
CA GLU A 784 9.49 19.28 -25.42
C GLU A 784 8.50 20.47 -25.40
N ALA A 785 8.94 21.66 -24.97
CA ALA A 785 8.12 22.86 -25.01
C ALA A 785 7.76 23.27 -26.44
N VAL A 786 8.73 23.26 -27.35
CA VAL A 786 8.49 23.53 -28.79
C VAL A 786 7.52 22.48 -29.37
N ARG A 787 7.72 21.19 -29.11
CA ARG A 787 6.83 20.12 -29.53
C ARG A 787 5.39 20.35 -29.05
N THR A 788 5.23 20.66 -27.76
CA THR A 788 3.92 20.86 -27.14
C THR A 788 3.20 22.08 -27.77
N LEU A 789 3.94 23.13 -28.06
CA LEU A 789 3.35 24.34 -28.66
C LEU A 789 3.02 24.14 -30.15
N LEU A 790 3.85 23.39 -30.90
CA LEU A 790 3.55 22.98 -32.29
C LEU A 790 2.23 22.21 -32.37
N THR A 791 2.01 21.24 -31.50
CA THR A 791 0.76 20.47 -31.47
C THR A 791 -0.45 21.28 -31.04
N ARG A 792 -0.28 22.38 -30.32
CA ARG A 792 -1.37 23.33 -29.95
C ARG A 792 -1.71 24.33 -31.04
N VAL A 793 -0.71 24.81 -31.78
CA VAL A 793 -0.90 25.82 -32.82
C VAL A 793 -1.61 25.23 -34.06
N GLU A 794 -1.42 23.95 -34.33
CA GLU A 794 -2.15 23.25 -35.41
C GLU A 794 -3.66 23.16 -35.15
N GLY A 795 -4.12 23.25 -33.88
CA GLY A 795 -5.55 23.21 -33.52
C GLY A 795 -6.29 24.58 -33.47
N LYS A 796 -5.68 25.70 -33.86
CA LYS A 796 -6.36 27.00 -33.81
C LYS A 796 -7.28 27.20 -35.01
N GLY A 797 -8.58 27.21 -34.74
CA GLY A 797 -9.63 27.65 -35.70
C GLY A 797 -10.70 26.61 -36.00
N LYS A 798 -10.65 25.44 -35.41
CA LYS A 798 -11.61 24.36 -35.57
C LYS A 798 -12.23 23.97 -34.23
N ILE A 799 -13.37 23.28 -34.25
CA ILE A 799 -14.07 22.78 -33.04
C ILE A 799 -13.07 22.02 -32.12
N SER A 800 -13.04 22.40 -30.84
CA SER A 800 -12.12 21.84 -29.90
C SER A 800 -12.51 20.38 -29.51
N PHE A 801 -11.52 19.55 -29.23
CA PHE A 801 -11.68 18.20 -28.68
C PHE A 801 -12.63 18.16 -27.46
N ARG A 802 -12.61 19.20 -26.62
CA ARG A 802 -13.46 19.30 -25.43
C ARG A 802 -14.93 19.53 -25.79
N GLU A 803 -15.22 20.27 -26.86
CA GLU A 803 -16.59 20.54 -27.34
C GLU A 803 -17.20 19.30 -28.00
N ILE A 804 -16.43 18.61 -28.86
CA ILE A 804 -16.85 17.33 -29.45
C ILE A 804 -17.20 16.32 -28.36
N ASN A 805 -16.29 16.08 -27.45
CA ASN A 805 -16.50 15.11 -26.38
C ASN A 805 -17.59 15.54 -25.39
N GLY A 806 -17.77 16.85 -25.15
CA GLY A 806 -18.84 17.36 -24.29
C GLY A 806 -20.22 17.02 -24.84
N ARG A 807 -20.48 17.29 -26.13
CA ARG A 807 -21.77 17.00 -26.78
C ARG A 807 -22.04 15.51 -26.88
N ILE A 808 -21.05 14.74 -27.31
CA ILE A 808 -21.19 13.26 -27.42
C ILE A 808 -21.40 12.60 -26.08
N ASN A 809 -20.71 13.03 -25.02
CA ASN A 809 -20.90 12.50 -23.68
C ASN A 809 -22.34 12.77 -23.17
N GLU A 810 -22.94 13.93 -23.48
CA GLU A 810 -24.33 14.19 -23.13
C GLU A 810 -25.30 13.27 -23.88
N LEU A 811 -25.06 13.02 -25.16
CA LEU A 811 -25.90 12.12 -25.97
C LEU A 811 -25.77 10.65 -25.50
N LEU A 812 -24.55 10.22 -25.14
CA LEU A 812 -24.31 8.89 -24.58
C LEU A 812 -25.02 8.68 -23.24
N LYS A 813 -25.01 9.69 -22.34
CA LYS A 813 -25.75 9.62 -21.07
C LYS A 813 -27.25 9.38 -21.26
N GLN A 814 -27.85 9.96 -22.31
CA GLN A 814 -29.27 9.83 -22.63
C GLN A 814 -29.61 8.49 -23.32
N SER A 815 -28.62 7.82 -23.93
CA SER A 815 -28.84 6.60 -24.73
C SER A 815 -28.72 5.30 -23.95
N ILE A 816 -28.15 5.35 -22.72
CA ILE A 816 -27.86 4.14 -21.92
C ILE A 816 -29.05 3.75 -21.07
N LYS A 817 -29.50 2.49 -21.20
CA LYS A 817 -30.49 1.85 -20.34
C LYS A 817 -29.83 0.74 -19.53
N SER A 818 -30.08 0.66 -18.22
CA SER A 818 -29.60 -0.41 -17.35
C SER A 818 -30.70 -1.48 -17.15
N GLU A 819 -30.33 -2.76 -17.24
CA GLU A 819 -31.20 -3.90 -16.97
C GLU A 819 -31.00 -4.53 -15.59
N GLY A 820 -30.22 -3.90 -14.71
CA GLY A 820 -29.95 -4.39 -13.37
C GLY A 820 -28.47 -4.76 -13.15
N VAL A 821 -28.18 -5.26 -11.97
CA VAL A 821 -26.84 -5.67 -11.55
C VAL A 821 -26.76 -7.18 -11.46
N ILE A 822 -25.70 -7.78 -11.99
CA ILE A 822 -25.45 -9.22 -11.95
C ILE A 822 -24.32 -9.50 -10.97
N ASN A 823 -24.56 -10.37 -10.00
CA ASN A 823 -23.50 -10.96 -9.18
C ASN A 823 -22.86 -12.12 -9.95
N LEU A 824 -21.60 -11.97 -10.33
CA LEU A 824 -20.88 -12.97 -11.14
C LEU A 824 -20.56 -14.28 -10.37
N PHE A 825 -20.80 -14.31 -9.06
CA PHE A 825 -20.51 -15.47 -8.20
C PHE A 825 -21.75 -16.14 -7.60
N SER A 826 -22.96 -15.57 -7.78
CA SER A 826 -24.19 -16.27 -7.43
C SER A 826 -24.54 -17.29 -8.50
N ASP A 827 -24.97 -18.48 -8.08
CA ASP A 827 -25.39 -19.60 -8.95
C ASP A 827 -26.06 -19.13 -10.24
N ILE A 828 -25.37 -19.41 -11.33
CA ILE A 828 -25.75 -19.03 -12.69
C ILE A 828 -27.07 -19.64 -13.05
N LYS A 829 -28.09 -18.86 -12.93
CA LYS A 829 -29.34 -19.11 -13.67
C LYS A 829 -29.49 -18.01 -14.70
N GLU A 830 -29.23 -18.42 -15.95
CA GLU A 830 -29.51 -17.75 -17.21
C GLU A 830 -28.75 -16.44 -17.50
N GLU A 831 -27.88 -16.61 -18.42
CA GLU A 831 -26.89 -15.81 -19.07
C GLU A 831 -27.46 -14.73 -19.95
N PHE A 832 -26.91 -13.54 -19.82
CA PHE A 832 -26.80 -12.60 -20.94
C PHE A 832 -25.33 -12.33 -21.20
N SER A 833 -24.79 -12.98 -22.24
CA SER A 833 -23.48 -12.64 -22.78
C SER A 833 -23.61 -11.31 -23.55
N LEU A 834 -22.66 -10.39 -23.36
CA LEU A 834 -22.46 -9.20 -24.23
C LEU A 834 -22.31 -9.57 -25.71
N PHE A 835 -22.17 -10.86 -26.02
CA PHE A 835 -22.11 -11.47 -27.34
C PHE A 835 -23.36 -12.28 -27.67
N ASP A 836 -24.53 -11.88 -27.17
CA ASP A 836 -25.79 -12.50 -27.62
C ASP A 836 -25.89 -12.41 -29.16
N SER A 837 -26.26 -13.51 -29.79
CA SER A 837 -26.41 -13.58 -31.25
C SER A 837 -27.31 -12.50 -31.82
N LYS A 838 -28.35 -12.08 -31.08
CA LYS A 838 -29.24 -10.96 -31.47
C LYS A 838 -28.51 -9.62 -31.42
N PHE A 839 -27.74 -9.38 -30.40
CA PHE A 839 -26.96 -8.15 -30.29
C PHE A 839 -25.89 -8.06 -31.39
N LEU A 840 -25.19 -9.15 -31.68
CA LEU A 840 -24.20 -9.19 -32.78
C LEU A 840 -24.88 -8.98 -34.15
N GLU A 841 -26.10 -9.48 -34.35
CA GLU A 841 -26.87 -9.23 -35.56
C GLU A 841 -27.35 -7.76 -35.67
N GLU A 842 -27.69 -7.14 -34.55
CA GLU A 842 -28.03 -5.71 -34.49
C GLU A 842 -26.82 -4.83 -34.84
N VAL A 843 -25.65 -5.14 -34.27
CA VAL A 843 -24.41 -4.44 -34.61
C VAL A 843 -24.03 -4.64 -36.09
N ALA A 844 -24.22 -5.84 -36.65
CA ALA A 844 -24.01 -6.12 -38.07
C ALA A 844 -24.89 -5.29 -39.01
N ARG A 845 -26.11 -4.94 -38.57
CA ARG A 845 -27.08 -4.14 -39.32
C ARG A 845 -26.97 -2.65 -39.06
N MET A 846 -26.13 -2.22 -38.14
CA MET A 846 -25.92 -0.78 -37.86
C MET A 846 -25.46 -0.06 -39.13
N LYS A 847 -26.10 1.05 -39.43
CA LYS A 847 -25.68 1.94 -40.55
C LYS A 847 -24.45 2.77 -40.16
N GLU A 848 -24.22 2.93 -38.87
CA GLU A 848 -23.16 3.68 -38.21
C GLU A 848 -21.87 2.85 -38.15
N ARG A 849 -21.20 2.72 -39.31
CA ARG A 849 -20.09 1.78 -39.53
C ARG A 849 -18.86 2.03 -38.65
N ASN A 850 -18.49 3.28 -38.44
CA ASN A 850 -17.34 3.64 -37.60
C ASN A 850 -17.60 3.28 -36.12
N PHE A 851 -18.81 3.51 -35.65
CA PHE A 851 -19.22 3.15 -34.30
C PHE A 851 -19.27 1.62 -34.12
N ALA A 852 -19.79 0.90 -35.10
CA ALA A 852 -19.84 -0.57 -35.10
C ALA A 852 -18.46 -1.20 -35.00
N VAL A 853 -17.46 -0.70 -35.77
CA VAL A 853 -16.06 -1.14 -35.69
C VAL A 853 -15.50 -0.96 -34.29
N GLU A 854 -15.65 0.23 -33.71
CA GLU A 854 -15.06 0.54 -32.41
C GLU A 854 -15.77 -0.21 -31.27
N LEU A 855 -17.08 -0.37 -31.35
CA LEU A 855 -17.88 -1.16 -30.39
C LEU A 855 -17.45 -2.62 -30.41
N LEU A 856 -17.36 -3.27 -31.58
CA LEU A 856 -16.94 -4.66 -31.72
C LEU A 856 -15.49 -4.85 -31.26
N ARG A 857 -14.57 -3.98 -31.70
CA ARG A 857 -13.17 -4.02 -31.28
C ARG A 857 -13.06 -3.99 -29.76
N ARG A 858 -13.78 -3.10 -29.12
CA ARG A 858 -13.77 -2.94 -27.67
C ARG A 858 -14.33 -4.14 -26.94
N LEU A 859 -15.50 -4.63 -27.37
CA LEU A 859 -16.12 -5.81 -26.77
C LEU A 859 -15.24 -7.06 -26.89
N ILE A 860 -14.64 -7.26 -28.07
CA ILE A 860 -13.72 -8.38 -28.27
C ILE A 860 -12.46 -8.21 -27.42
N ALA A 861 -11.91 -7.00 -27.33
CA ALA A 861 -10.75 -6.71 -26.50
C ALA A 861 -11.04 -6.93 -24.99
N GLU A 862 -12.21 -6.54 -24.52
CA GLU A 862 -12.66 -6.81 -23.16
C GLU A 862 -12.81 -8.30 -22.88
N GLN A 863 -13.36 -9.06 -23.84
CA GLN A 863 -13.50 -10.50 -23.73
C GLN A 863 -12.14 -11.21 -23.80
N VAL A 864 -11.23 -10.76 -24.65
CA VAL A 864 -9.84 -11.23 -24.68
C VAL A 864 -9.14 -10.96 -23.35
N GLN A 865 -9.34 -9.78 -22.75
CA GLN A 865 -8.85 -9.49 -21.41
C GLN A 865 -9.45 -10.42 -20.34
N LEU A 866 -10.73 -10.75 -20.45
CA LEU A 866 -11.36 -11.73 -19.58
C LEU A 866 -10.71 -13.11 -19.75
N TYR A 867 -10.48 -13.54 -20.99
CA TYR A 867 -9.79 -14.80 -21.26
C TYR A 867 -8.31 -14.79 -20.84
N GLN A 868 -7.61 -13.68 -20.96
CA GLN A 868 -6.26 -13.54 -20.39
C GLN A 868 -6.20 -13.89 -18.91
N ARG A 869 -7.32 -13.75 -18.21
CA ARG A 869 -7.48 -14.08 -16.80
C ARG A 869 -7.99 -15.49 -16.56
N THR A 870 -8.94 -15.93 -17.36
CA THR A 870 -9.70 -17.17 -17.11
C THR A 870 -9.24 -18.35 -17.96
N ASN A 871 -8.76 -18.11 -19.18
CA ASN A 871 -8.40 -19.16 -20.13
C ASN A 871 -7.27 -18.71 -21.05
N THR A 872 -6.04 -19.15 -20.74
CA THR A 872 -4.82 -18.80 -21.49
C THR A 872 -4.90 -19.12 -22.96
N VAL A 873 -5.42 -20.30 -23.30
CA VAL A 873 -5.45 -20.80 -24.68
C VAL A 873 -6.32 -19.92 -25.58
N ARG A 874 -7.51 -19.54 -25.07
CA ARG A 874 -8.42 -18.65 -25.80
C ARG A 874 -7.89 -17.23 -25.87
N ALA A 875 -7.25 -16.76 -24.80
CA ALA A 875 -6.66 -15.43 -24.78
C ALA A 875 -5.60 -15.24 -25.86
N GLU A 876 -4.66 -16.18 -25.98
CA GLU A 876 -3.64 -16.15 -27.03
C GLU A 876 -4.29 -16.15 -28.43
N LYS A 877 -5.19 -17.12 -28.70
CA LYS A 877 -5.85 -17.25 -29.99
C LYS A 877 -6.58 -15.96 -30.41
N PHE A 878 -7.44 -15.44 -29.56
CA PHE A 878 -8.27 -14.28 -29.93
C PHE A 878 -7.51 -12.96 -29.90
N SER A 879 -6.46 -12.82 -29.09
CA SER A 879 -5.57 -11.67 -29.10
C SER A 879 -4.81 -11.53 -30.42
N GLU A 880 -4.27 -12.62 -30.94
CA GLU A 880 -3.56 -12.64 -32.21
C GLU A 880 -4.49 -12.28 -33.38
N ILE A 881 -5.67 -12.92 -33.47
CA ILE A 881 -6.64 -12.65 -34.53
C ILE A 881 -7.13 -11.22 -34.52
N LEU A 882 -7.45 -10.68 -33.34
CA LEU A 882 -7.88 -9.28 -33.18
C LEU A 882 -6.80 -8.30 -33.59
N SER A 883 -5.55 -8.56 -33.17
CA SER A 883 -4.39 -7.70 -33.48
C SER A 883 -4.12 -7.69 -34.99
N ASP A 884 -4.23 -8.82 -35.66
CA ASP A 884 -4.04 -8.91 -37.11
C ASP A 884 -5.14 -8.18 -37.87
N ALA A 885 -6.41 -8.39 -37.55
CA ALA A 885 -7.54 -7.70 -38.18
C ALA A 885 -7.41 -6.18 -38.06
N MET A 886 -7.11 -5.69 -36.84
CA MET A 886 -6.94 -4.27 -36.58
C MET A 886 -5.69 -3.68 -37.25
N SER A 887 -4.59 -4.43 -37.33
CA SER A 887 -3.38 -3.99 -38.05
C SER A 887 -3.64 -3.83 -39.53
N ARG A 888 -4.36 -4.76 -40.17
CA ARG A 888 -4.74 -4.68 -41.60
C ARG A 888 -5.69 -3.52 -41.85
N TYR A 889 -6.65 -3.30 -40.99
CA TYR A 889 -7.58 -2.16 -41.07
C TYR A 889 -6.86 -0.81 -40.97
N LEU A 890 -5.99 -0.63 -39.96
CA LEU A 890 -5.22 0.60 -39.76
C LEU A 890 -4.23 0.89 -40.90
N LYS A 891 -3.79 -0.14 -41.62
CA LYS A 891 -2.95 -0.02 -42.84
C LYS A 891 -3.77 0.26 -44.10
N GLY A 892 -5.09 0.41 -44.01
CA GLY A 892 -5.99 0.62 -45.14
C GLY A 892 -6.17 -0.59 -46.05
N MET A 893 -5.84 -1.79 -45.55
CA MET A 893 -5.99 -3.07 -46.32
C MET A 893 -7.41 -3.64 -46.21
N LEU A 894 -8.20 -3.17 -45.25
CA LEU A 894 -9.60 -3.55 -45.02
C LEU A 894 -10.48 -2.30 -44.98
N THR A 895 -11.63 -2.39 -45.60
CA THR A 895 -12.71 -1.41 -45.50
C THR A 895 -13.44 -1.54 -44.14
N ASN A 896 -14.27 -0.55 -43.80
CA ASN A 896 -15.09 -0.62 -42.58
C ASN A 896 -16.00 -1.85 -42.58
N GLU A 897 -16.52 -2.24 -43.74
CA GLU A 897 -17.41 -3.42 -43.88
C GLU A 897 -16.64 -4.73 -43.67
N GLU A 898 -15.46 -4.87 -44.31
CA GLU A 898 -14.65 -6.05 -44.18
C GLU A 898 -14.11 -6.26 -42.75
N VAL A 899 -13.69 -5.19 -42.06
CA VAL A 899 -13.25 -5.32 -40.68
C VAL A 899 -14.41 -5.63 -39.72
N ILE A 900 -15.62 -5.08 -39.96
CA ILE A 900 -16.82 -5.45 -39.18
C ILE A 900 -17.13 -6.95 -39.36
N GLU A 901 -17.06 -7.49 -40.58
CA GLU A 901 -17.28 -8.91 -40.85
C GLU A 901 -16.23 -9.79 -40.14
N GLU A 902 -14.96 -9.40 -40.15
CA GLU A 902 -13.91 -10.12 -39.46
C GLU A 902 -14.11 -10.05 -37.91
N LEU A 903 -14.42 -8.89 -37.36
CA LEU A 903 -14.69 -8.72 -35.92
C LEU A 903 -15.94 -9.51 -35.49
N LEU A 904 -17.01 -9.52 -36.29
CA LEU A 904 -18.19 -10.35 -36.07
C LEU A 904 -17.88 -11.84 -36.11
N LYS A 905 -16.99 -12.28 -37.00
CA LYS A 905 -16.53 -13.68 -37.04
C LYS A 905 -15.82 -14.05 -35.74
N ILE A 906 -14.90 -13.20 -35.25
CA ILE A 906 -14.22 -13.41 -33.96
C ILE A 906 -15.27 -13.48 -32.81
N ALA A 907 -16.20 -12.53 -32.76
CA ALA A 907 -17.24 -12.52 -31.75
C ALA A 907 -18.12 -13.79 -31.79
N ARG A 908 -18.50 -14.27 -33.00
CA ARG A 908 -19.26 -15.53 -33.15
C ARG A 908 -18.47 -16.76 -32.72
N GLU A 909 -17.15 -16.81 -33.01
CA GLU A 909 -16.27 -17.89 -32.53
C GLU A 909 -16.17 -17.91 -30.99
N ILE A 910 -16.12 -16.73 -30.36
CA ILE A 910 -16.17 -16.59 -28.90
C ILE A 910 -17.45 -17.19 -28.34
N VAL A 911 -18.63 -16.80 -28.89
CA VAL A 911 -19.95 -17.33 -28.49
C VAL A 911 -20.05 -18.83 -28.71
N HIS A 912 -19.56 -19.32 -29.86
CA HIS A 912 -19.61 -20.75 -30.18
C HIS A 912 -18.73 -21.57 -29.22
N GLY A 913 -17.56 -21.05 -28.86
CA GLY A 913 -16.68 -21.66 -27.87
C GLY A 913 -17.31 -21.76 -26.49
N GLU A 914 -18.05 -20.76 -26.07
CA GLU A 914 -18.78 -20.78 -24.79
C GLU A 914 -19.96 -21.77 -24.81
N LYS A 915 -20.72 -21.79 -25.89
CA LYS A 915 -21.83 -22.77 -26.07
C LYS A 915 -21.30 -24.20 -26.10
N ALA A 916 -20.12 -24.46 -26.70
CA ALA A 916 -19.51 -25.78 -26.72
C ALA A 916 -19.15 -26.26 -25.31
N GLY A 917 -18.63 -25.38 -24.46
CA GLY A 917 -18.38 -25.71 -23.05
C GLY A 917 -19.64 -26.12 -22.31
N LYS A 918 -20.75 -25.45 -22.54
CA LYS A 918 -22.07 -25.79 -21.94
C LYS A 918 -22.62 -27.10 -22.46
N SER A 919 -22.48 -27.39 -23.73
CA SER A 919 -22.90 -28.68 -24.32
C SER A 919 -22.12 -29.85 -23.71
N LEU A 920 -20.89 -29.62 -23.24
CA LEU A 920 -20.08 -30.60 -22.51
C LEU A 920 -20.37 -30.60 -20.99
N ASN A 921 -21.26 -29.76 -20.51
CA ASN A 921 -21.64 -29.64 -19.11
C ASN A 921 -20.41 -29.31 -18.19
N LEU A 922 -19.50 -28.46 -18.72
CA LEU A 922 -18.32 -27.96 -18.04
C LEU A 922 -18.56 -26.50 -17.61
N ASN A 923 -18.18 -26.19 -16.37
CA ASN A 923 -18.13 -24.80 -15.91
C ASN A 923 -16.92 -24.04 -16.53
N SER A 924 -16.83 -22.73 -16.32
CA SER A 924 -15.79 -21.90 -16.93
C SER A 924 -14.35 -22.31 -16.53
N GLU A 925 -14.16 -22.80 -15.32
CA GLU A 925 -12.85 -23.29 -14.84
C GLU A 925 -12.49 -24.64 -15.49
N GLU A 926 -13.45 -25.57 -15.48
CA GLU A 926 -13.28 -26.86 -16.13
C GLU A 926 -13.06 -26.70 -17.63
N LEU A 927 -13.74 -25.75 -18.27
CA LEU A 927 -13.55 -25.44 -19.67
C LEU A 927 -12.11 -24.92 -19.97
N ALA A 928 -11.56 -24.11 -19.09
CA ALA A 928 -10.20 -23.63 -19.24
C ALA A 928 -9.15 -24.76 -19.12
N PHE A 929 -9.37 -25.71 -18.20
CA PHE A 929 -8.52 -26.90 -18.12
C PHE A 929 -8.76 -27.90 -19.26
N TYR A 930 -9.99 -27.98 -19.76
CA TYR A 930 -10.29 -28.76 -20.96
C TYR A 930 -9.56 -28.22 -22.19
N ASP A 931 -9.59 -26.90 -22.41
CA ASP A 931 -8.87 -26.22 -23.48
C ASP A 931 -7.34 -26.39 -23.33
N ALA A 932 -6.81 -26.35 -22.11
CA ALA A 932 -5.41 -26.61 -21.83
C ALA A 932 -4.98 -28.05 -22.10
N LEU A 933 -5.84 -29.02 -21.78
CA LEU A 933 -5.60 -30.43 -22.08
C LEU A 933 -5.68 -30.73 -23.58
N THR A 934 -6.50 -30.03 -24.34
CA THR A 934 -6.78 -30.25 -25.76
C THR A 934 -6.02 -29.28 -26.68
N LYS A 935 -5.13 -28.42 -26.13
CA LYS A 935 -4.29 -27.51 -26.93
C LYS A 935 -3.46 -28.25 -28.01
N PRO A 936 -2.86 -29.43 -27.74
CA PRO A 936 -2.33 -30.26 -28.78
C PRO A 936 -3.48 -30.95 -29.56
N GLU A 937 -3.72 -30.57 -30.83
CA GLU A 937 -4.83 -31.11 -31.65
C GLU A 937 -4.83 -32.64 -31.76
N ALA A 938 -3.67 -33.26 -31.75
CA ALA A 938 -3.51 -34.71 -31.78
C ALA A 938 -4.19 -35.45 -30.62
N VAL A 939 -4.50 -34.75 -29.51
CA VAL A 939 -5.13 -35.38 -28.34
C VAL A 939 -6.62 -35.67 -28.57
N LYS A 940 -7.30 -34.87 -29.38
CA LYS A 940 -8.72 -35.06 -29.73
C LYS A 940 -8.96 -36.31 -30.55
N ASP A 941 -7.96 -36.80 -31.22
CA ASP A 941 -8.02 -38.05 -32.02
C ASP A 941 -7.82 -39.30 -31.16
N PHE A 942 -7.24 -39.14 -29.95
CA PHE A 942 -6.96 -40.26 -29.03
C PHE A 942 -8.06 -40.53 -28.01
N TYR A 943 -8.87 -39.52 -27.66
CA TYR A 943 -9.91 -39.64 -26.63
C TYR A 943 -11.28 -39.24 -27.12
N SER A 944 -12.30 -39.93 -26.62
CA SER A 944 -13.68 -39.45 -26.77
C SER A 944 -13.89 -38.18 -25.92
N ASN A 945 -14.86 -37.33 -26.32
CA ASN A 945 -15.22 -36.13 -25.53
C ASN A 945 -15.57 -36.46 -24.10
N ASP A 946 -16.26 -37.58 -23.83
CA ASP A 946 -16.63 -38.01 -22.49
C ASP A 946 -15.39 -38.34 -21.63
N GLN A 947 -14.38 -38.93 -22.22
CA GLN A 947 -13.11 -39.21 -21.53
C GLN A 947 -12.35 -37.93 -21.20
N LEU A 948 -12.28 -36.99 -22.12
CA LEU A 948 -11.64 -35.68 -21.90
C LEU A 948 -12.37 -34.88 -20.83
N VAL A 949 -13.70 -34.91 -20.80
CA VAL A 949 -14.52 -34.29 -19.75
C VAL A 949 -14.24 -34.94 -18.38
N ALA A 950 -14.14 -36.29 -18.33
CA ALA A 950 -13.85 -37.00 -17.10
C ALA A 950 -12.44 -36.68 -16.56
N ILE A 951 -11.43 -36.64 -17.45
CA ILE A 951 -10.06 -36.24 -17.10
C ILE A 951 -10.05 -34.81 -16.57
N THR A 952 -10.74 -33.89 -17.24
CA THR A 952 -10.82 -32.48 -16.87
C THR A 952 -11.41 -32.30 -15.50
N ARG A 953 -12.54 -32.97 -15.20
CA ARG A 953 -13.20 -32.89 -13.89
C ARG A 953 -12.32 -33.44 -12.76
N GLU A 954 -11.72 -34.62 -12.96
CA GLU A 954 -10.82 -35.20 -11.96
C GLU A 954 -9.58 -34.31 -11.74
N LEU A 955 -9.07 -33.71 -12.82
CA LEU A 955 -7.95 -32.76 -12.74
C LEU A 955 -8.35 -31.53 -11.93
N THR A 956 -9.47 -30.90 -12.25
CA THR A 956 -9.99 -29.71 -11.57
C THR A 956 -10.24 -29.98 -10.09
N ASP A 957 -10.86 -31.09 -9.75
CA ASP A 957 -11.12 -31.50 -8.38
C ASP A 957 -9.84 -31.81 -7.59
N ALA A 958 -8.88 -32.49 -8.22
CA ALA A 958 -7.60 -32.77 -7.57
C ALA A 958 -6.81 -31.49 -7.32
N LEU A 959 -6.85 -30.53 -8.25
CA LEU A 959 -6.22 -29.23 -8.12
C LEU A 959 -6.91 -28.38 -7.03
N ARG A 960 -8.23 -28.38 -6.95
CA ARG A 960 -9.01 -27.69 -5.90
C ARG A 960 -8.65 -28.18 -4.49
N ARG A 961 -8.61 -29.50 -4.29
CA ARG A 961 -8.33 -30.12 -2.97
C ARG A 961 -6.90 -29.86 -2.49
N ASN A 962 -5.97 -29.62 -3.39
CA ASN A 962 -4.56 -29.43 -3.07
C ASN A 962 -4.08 -27.98 -3.24
N LYS A 963 -5.01 -27.07 -3.56
CA LYS A 963 -4.72 -25.64 -3.72
C LYS A 963 -4.61 -24.97 -2.36
N THR A 964 -3.45 -24.43 -2.04
CA THR A 964 -3.24 -23.49 -0.92
C THR A 964 -3.20 -22.06 -1.48
N ILE A 965 -3.53 -21.06 -0.68
CA ILE A 965 -3.60 -19.65 -1.10
C ILE A 965 -2.27 -19.16 -1.71
N ASP A 966 -1.15 -19.75 -1.29
CA ASP A 966 0.21 -19.38 -1.66
C ASP A 966 0.95 -20.42 -2.52
N TRP A 967 0.22 -21.38 -3.09
CA TRP A 967 0.84 -22.51 -3.81
C TRP A 967 1.72 -22.07 -5.00
N ASN A 968 1.39 -20.98 -5.68
CA ASN A 968 2.17 -20.45 -6.80
C ASN A 968 3.44 -19.73 -6.37
N MET A 969 3.55 -19.37 -5.10
CA MET A 969 4.70 -18.68 -4.51
C MET A 969 5.71 -19.64 -3.86
N LYS A 970 5.24 -20.76 -3.34
CA LYS A 970 6.12 -21.78 -2.73
C LYS A 970 6.57 -22.82 -3.76
N GLU A 971 7.87 -22.99 -3.90
CA GLU A 971 8.46 -23.94 -4.86
C GLU A 971 8.07 -25.39 -4.56
N SER A 972 7.96 -25.74 -3.28
CA SER A 972 7.49 -27.05 -2.82
C SER A 972 6.02 -27.31 -3.18
N ALA A 973 5.16 -26.31 -3.08
CA ALA A 973 3.75 -26.42 -3.42
C ALA A 973 3.57 -26.49 -4.97
N ARG A 974 4.33 -25.69 -5.75
CA ARG A 974 4.39 -25.81 -7.22
C ARG A 974 4.84 -27.19 -7.65
N ALA A 975 5.89 -27.73 -7.04
CA ALA A 975 6.37 -29.10 -7.29
C ALA A 975 5.32 -30.15 -6.91
N GLY A 976 4.56 -29.91 -5.83
CA GLY A 976 3.41 -30.72 -5.43
C GLY A 976 2.31 -30.74 -6.48
N MET A 977 1.89 -29.58 -6.98
CA MET A 977 0.89 -29.45 -8.02
C MET A 977 1.36 -30.10 -9.34
N ARG A 978 2.60 -29.86 -9.76
CA ARG A 978 3.18 -30.55 -10.94
C ARG A 978 3.15 -32.06 -10.81
N ARG A 979 3.43 -32.61 -9.64
CA ARG A 979 3.34 -34.06 -9.37
C ARG A 979 1.92 -34.60 -9.51
N ILE A 980 0.92 -33.83 -9.02
CA ILE A 980 -0.50 -34.19 -9.16
C ILE A 980 -0.90 -34.25 -10.64
N VAL A 981 -0.58 -33.20 -11.41
CA VAL A 981 -0.87 -33.13 -12.84
C VAL A 981 -0.18 -34.28 -13.59
N LYS A 982 1.13 -34.50 -13.38
CA LYS A 982 1.88 -35.60 -14.01
C LYS A 982 1.29 -36.97 -13.67
N ARG A 983 0.87 -37.20 -12.43
CA ARG A 983 0.26 -38.46 -12.02
C ARG A 983 -1.08 -38.69 -12.71
N LEU A 984 -1.90 -37.64 -12.86
CA LEU A 984 -3.19 -37.73 -13.54
C LEU A 984 -3.01 -37.95 -15.05
N LEU A 985 -2.12 -37.21 -15.71
CA LEU A 985 -1.81 -37.42 -17.11
C LEU A 985 -1.30 -38.86 -17.37
N LYS A 986 -0.47 -39.39 -16.49
CA LYS A 986 -0.01 -40.78 -16.55
C LYS A 986 -1.11 -41.81 -16.29
N LYS A 987 -2.00 -41.53 -15.31
CA LYS A 987 -3.14 -42.40 -14.97
C LYS A 987 -4.05 -42.63 -16.20
N TYR A 988 -4.22 -41.61 -17.00
CA TYR A 988 -5.07 -41.65 -18.18
C TYR A 988 -4.30 -41.96 -19.49
N ASN A 989 -3.04 -42.34 -19.42
CA ASN A 989 -2.18 -42.61 -20.57
C ASN A 989 -2.11 -41.47 -21.59
N TYR A 990 -2.03 -40.23 -21.09
CA TYR A 990 -1.94 -39.05 -21.94
C TYR A 990 -0.72 -39.16 -22.90
N PRO A 991 -0.85 -38.83 -24.21
CA PRO A 991 0.20 -39.04 -25.21
C PRO A 991 1.52 -38.37 -24.82
N PRO A 992 2.67 -39.08 -24.89
CA PRO A 992 3.97 -38.53 -24.47
C PRO A 992 4.40 -37.27 -25.24
N ALA A 993 4.06 -37.21 -26.53
CA ALA A 993 4.40 -36.09 -27.41
C ALA A 993 3.77 -34.75 -27.02
N GLY A 994 2.62 -34.77 -26.29
CA GLY A 994 1.95 -33.54 -25.80
C GLY A 994 1.98 -33.34 -24.30
N GLN A 995 2.60 -34.27 -23.54
CA GLN A 995 2.49 -34.31 -22.09
C GLN A 995 3.16 -33.12 -21.41
N GLU A 996 4.28 -32.65 -21.93
CA GLU A 996 5.04 -31.55 -21.35
C GLU A 996 4.37 -30.18 -21.66
N ASP A 997 3.87 -30.03 -22.88
CA ASP A 997 3.10 -28.84 -23.27
C ASP A 997 1.78 -28.74 -22.50
N ALA A 998 1.05 -29.86 -22.38
CA ALA A 998 -0.15 -29.90 -21.55
C ALA A 998 0.15 -29.60 -20.10
N LEU A 999 1.22 -30.17 -19.52
CA LEU A 999 1.64 -29.89 -18.16
C LEU A 999 1.93 -28.41 -17.94
N ASN A 1000 2.71 -27.79 -18.83
CA ASN A 1000 3.07 -26.40 -18.71
C ASN A 1000 1.83 -25.49 -18.87
N THR A 1001 0.99 -25.76 -19.87
CA THR A 1001 -0.26 -25.01 -20.10
C THR A 1001 -1.23 -25.15 -18.91
N ILE A 1002 -1.38 -26.36 -18.34
CA ILE A 1002 -2.19 -26.59 -17.13
C ILE A 1002 -1.61 -25.84 -15.93
N MET A 1003 -0.30 -25.87 -15.73
CA MET A 1003 0.34 -25.14 -14.63
C MET A 1003 0.19 -23.64 -14.78
N GLU A 1004 0.26 -23.11 -15.98
CA GLU A 1004 0.02 -21.71 -16.29
C GLU A 1004 -1.45 -21.33 -16.09
N GLN A 1005 -2.36 -22.20 -16.49
CA GLN A 1005 -3.80 -22.08 -16.22
C GLN A 1005 -4.08 -22.16 -14.71
N CYS A 1006 -3.44 -23.05 -13.97
CA CYS A 1006 -3.53 -23.11 -12.51
C CYS A 1006 -3.06 -21.82 -11.83
N LYS A 1007 -1.97 -21.22 -12.34
CA LYS A 1007 -1.47 -19.94 -11.85
C LYS A 1007 -2.55 -18.85 -12.03
N LYS A 1008 -3.11 -18.74 -13.22
CA LYS A 1008 -4.20 -17.81 -13.51
C LYS A 1008 -5.48 -18.11 -12.72
N TRP A 1009 -5.79 -19.37 -12.54
CA TRP A 1009 -6.93 -19.79 -11.74
C TRP A 1009 -6.77 -19.42 -10.25
N ASN A 1010 -5.57 -19.50 -9.72
CA ASN A 1010 -5.27 -19.02 -8.38
C ASN A 1010 -5.29 -17.50 -8.29
N GLU A 1011 -4.91 -16.85 -9.35
CA GLU A 1011 -5.00 -15.43 -9.50
C GLU A 1011 -6.47 -14.94 -9.64
N ASN A 1012 -7.45 -15.79 -9.91
CA ASN A 1012 -8.87 -15.47 -10.13
C ASN A 1012 -9.81 -15.87 -8.98
N ASN A 1013 -9.38 -16.73 -8.09
CA ASN A 1013 -10.07 -17.17 -6.89
C ASN A 1013 -9.25 -16.73 -5.67
#